data_af0ede558ca23ccf3ad64a0acd6117dd
#
_entry.id   af0ede558ca23ccf3ad64a0acd6117dd
#
_cell.length_a   1.000
_cell.length_b   1.000
_cell.length_c   1.000
_cell.angle_alpha   90.00
_cell.angle_beta   90.00
_cell.angle_gamma   90.00
#
_symmetry.space_group_name_H-M   'P 1'
#
loop_
_entity.id
_entity.type
_entity.pdbx_description
1 polymer ?
#
loop_
_entity_poly.entity_id
_entity_poly.type
_entity_poly.pdbx_seq_one_letter_code
_entity_poly.pdbx_strand_id
1 'polypeptide(L)'
;MLRQLWARVVLICIIALGLGLISAPTGIKESVLGANPEPGSFSESIQNIKFNLGLDLQGGTQLRYRVDTSSVPVVDRASVVDGIKGVMDRRINALGISEAVVQTSQLGDDHYILVELPGVKDINEAINRVGKTVQLEFKEQKEEWSPEEKAANEKYNTDTVARAKAILQDAQKPGADFTKIVKEKSEGNNIATGGEIDFQGENEMNPAVWPQVSQLPAGKLVMIDSPDAVYVVKILETRKEEGVEANHILVSYKGATRASPNVSRTKEEAKKLADDIKARVNKDNFSTEAASNSDDASNREKGGSLGTFTRGQMAKEFEDAAFGGQKGSIIGPVETSFGFHIIEIVNKSETTKVKRQELVLEKKPEKPLNGWVDTGLTGKQFTHASASPNTNGIGYVVNIQFNAEGQKLFTDLTKKNLNKPIGIFLDEQEISAPTVQTVIDTGQAVITGNFTAVTASELASNLNTGALPAPVILIGQNTVGATLGQDALDNAMKAGFIGLLVLIVFMLAYYRLPGLAALLGLALYGIISATVFQLFHITLTLAGIAGFILSIGMAVDANILIFERLKEELVGGKSLEAAIKAGFNRAWSSIHDSNLSSLITCLILFIFGTNIIKGFAITLAIGIVISMFTAVYLTRTFVDLAYRWFKSPALWKCGFSDKHPQIQFVKNSNLFFGFSGILLIVTIVSLITNGLHTGIDFTGGTLMEVKFNQSVTTGQVQEAINRTHQVPQTSLIPVAHAQQLSDINASPSPASSLQEAEDNPDLSSTVVQPTDNNGFVLRMKHINNETRQKLLDEFKVLNNNQDVQELRFETIGPTIGATLKANAFKSLGLAALVIIMFITYAFRKVPKTLNPWRFGIVAVVALIHDLIITIGVFSVFGLEVDTLFITALLTVMGFSVHDTIVVFDRVRENVHRSTGKHSVGEIVNQSLNETLARSINTSLTTLITLIALFIFASSTIRNFVLALVVGIAVGTYSSIFIASLLLVTWHNLTAPKASVSKSRK
;
A
#
# COMPACT_ATOMS: atom_id res chain seq x y z
N MET A 1 -49.79 -19.36 -28.71
CA MET A 1 -49.62 -18.71 -27.42
C MET A 1 -49.08 -19.66 -26.32
N LEU A 2 -49.66 -20.85 -26.11
CA LEU A 2 -49.18 -21.85 -25.14
C LEU A 2 -47.75 -22.33 -25.48
N ARG A 3 -47.45 -22.72 -26.70
CA ARG A 3 -46.12 -23.13 -27.15
C ARG A 3 -45.06 -22.04 -26.95
N GLN A 4 -45.41 -20.78 -27.15
CA GLN A 4 -44.51 -19.64 -26.95
C GLN A 4 -44.16 -19.38 -25.47
N LEU A 5 -45.15 -19.57 -24.56
CA LEU A 5 -44.88 -19.41 -23.12
C LEU A 5 -43.97 -20.53 -22.60
N TRP A 6 -44.29 -21.80 -22.95
CA TRP A 6 -43.43 -22.92 -22.58
C TRP A 6 -42.03 -22.82 -23.18
N ALA A 7 -41.91 -22.37 -24.44
CA ALA A 7 -40.61 -22.11 -25.03
C ALA A 7 -39.82 -21.07 -24.26
N ARG A 8 -40.46 -19.98 -23.77
CA ARG A 8 -39.77 -18.96 -22.90
C ARG A 8 -39.34 -19.55 -21.57
N VAL A 9 -40.19 -20.34 -20.91
CA VAL A 9 -39.88 -20.97 -19.63
C VAL A 9 -38.71 -21.95 -19.80
N VAL A 10 -38.72 -22.81 -20.81
CA VAL A 10 -37.62 -23.74 -21.10
C VAL A 10 -36.32 -22.98 -21.38
N LEU A 11 -36.38 -21.92 -22.17
CA LEU A 11 -35.25 -21.08 -22.48
C LEU A 11 -34.67 -20.43 -21.19
N ILE A 12 -35.56 -19.91 -20.34
CA ILE A 12 -35.15 -19.32 -19.03
C ILE A 12 -34.46 -20.39 -18.16
N CYS A 13 -35.00 -21.61 -18.09
CA CYS A 13 -34.40 -22.70 -17.32
C CYS A 13 -33.03 -23.12 -17.87
N ILE A 14 -32.86 -23.21 -19.19
CA ILE A 14 -31.57 -23.54 -19.83
C ILE A 14 -30.55 -22.45 -19.52
N ILE A 15 -30.93 -21.18 -19.69
CA ILE A 15 -30.05 -20.05 -19.38
C ILE A 15 -29.70 -20.03 -17.87
N ALA A 16 -30.69 -20.25 -17.00
CA ALA A 16 -30.46 -20.30 -15.56
C ALA A 16 -29.50 -21.41 -15.14
N LEU A 17 -29.62 -22.60 -15.73
CA LEU A 17 -28.71 -23.72 -15.48
C LEU A 17 -27.29 -23.42 -15.97
N GLY A 18 -27.16 -22.86 -17.17
CA GLY A 18 -25.84 -22.47 -17.71
C GLY A 18 -25.16 -21.38 -16.89
N LEU A 19 -25.88 -20.31 -16.56
CA LEU A 19 -25.37 -19.23 -15.71
C LEU A 19 -25.14 -19.70 -14.27
N GLY A 20 -26.00 -20.56 -13.76
CA GLY A 20 -25.88 -21.19 -12.44
C GLY A 20 -24.61 -22.04 -12.31
N LEU A 21 -24.23 -22.75 -13.37
CA LEU A 21 -22.98 -23.51 -13.42
C LEU A 21 -21.76 -22.58 -13.40
N ILE A 22 -21.78 -21.49 -14.15
CA ILE A 22 -20.70 -20.49 -14.18
C ILE A 22 -20.54 -19.85 -12.78
N SER A 23 -21.63 -19.50 -12.12
CA SER A 23 -21.59 -18.84 -10.80
C SER A 23 -21.44 -19.80 -9.62
N ALA A 24 -21.48 -21.12 -9.86
CA ALA A 24 -21.38 -22.13 -8.80
C ALA A 24 -20.02 -22.09 -8.07
N PRO A 25 -19.96 -22.46 -6.78
CA PRO A 25 -18.71 -22.71 -6.08
C PRO A 25 -17.85 -23.77 -6.78
N THR A 26 -16.54 -23.68 -6.61
CA THR A 26 -15.54 -24.57 -7.27
C THR A 26 -15.86 -26.06 -7.07
N GLY A 27 -16.22 -26.49 -5.86
CA GLY A 27 -16.56 -27.89 -5.60
C GLY A 27 -17.79 -28.40 -6.37
N ILE A 28 -18.76 -27.52 -6.68
CA ILE A 28 -19.90 -27.90 -7.55
C ILE A 28 -19.46 -27.95 -9.01
N LYS A 29 -18.62 -27.00 -9.46
CA LYS A 29 -18.05 -27.01 -10.82
C LYS A 29 -17.24 -28.29 -11.05
N GLU A 30 -16.38 -28.67 -10.12
CA GLU A 30 -15.58 -29.89 -10.15
C GLU A 30 -16.44 -31.16 -10.19
N SER A 31 -17.53 -31.20 -9.41
CA SER A 31 -18.42 -32.34 -9.40
C SER A 31 -19.20 -32.52 -10.72
N VAL A 32 -19.50 -31.44 -11.44
CA VAL A 32 -20.27 -31.46 -12.70
C VAL A 32 -19.37 -31.58 -13.93
N LEU A 33 -18.23 -30.90 -13.92
CA LEU A 33 -17.33 -30.78 -15.06
C LEU A 33 -16.09 -31.69 -14.97
N GLY A 34 -15.88 -32.35 -13.82
CA GLY A 34 -14.71 -33.19 -13.52
C GLY A 34 -13.63 -32.41 -12.76
N ALA A 35 -12.93 -33.08 -11.85
CA ALA A 35 -11.93 -32.45 -10.97
C ALA A 35 -10.63 -32.03 -11.69
N ASN A 36 -10.30 -32.67 -12.83
CA ASN A 36 -9.10 -32.38 -13.61
C ASN A 36 -9.48 -32.14 -15.08
N PRO A 37 -9.88 -30.95 -15.48
CA PRO A 37 -10.19 -30.67 -16.87
C PRO A 37 -8.92 -30.66 -17.74
N GLU A 38 -9.07 -31.04 -18.98
CA GLU A 38 -7.98 -30.96 -19.97
C GLU A 38 -7.54 -29.49 -20.16
N PRO A 39 -6.22 -29.20 -20.22
CA PRO A 39 -5.72 -27.86 -20.49
C PRO A 39 -6.30 -27.27 -21.78
N GLY A 40 -6.82 -26.02 -21.71
CA GLY A 40 -7.46 -25.33 -22.84
C GLY A 40 -8.90 -25.76 -23.12
N SER A 41 -9.50 -26.64 -22.30
CA SER A 41 -10.88 -27.09 -22.48
C SER A 41 -11.90 -26.04 -21.99
N PHE A 42 -13.14 -26.14 -22.50
CA PHE A 42 -14.25 -25.31 -22.05
C PHE A 42 -14.55 -25.51 -20.55
N SER A 43 -14.37 -26.71 -20.03
CA SER A 43 -14.54 -27.03 -18.61
C SER A 43 -13.48 -26.34 -17.74
N GLU A 44 -12.22 -26.27 -18.16
CA GLU A 44 -11.17 -25.51 -17.51
C GLU A 44 -11.49 -24.01 -17.47
N SER A 45 -11.93 -23.47 -18.60
CA SER A 45 -12.30 -22.07 -18.70
C SER A 45 -13.43 -21.69 -17.70
N ILE A 46 -14.44 -22.56 -17.52
CA ILE A 46 -15.50 -22.33 -16.54
C ILE A 46 -14.99 -22.48 -15.10
N GLN A 47 -14.13 -23.46 -14.82
CA GLN A 47 -13.59 -23.66 -13.47
C GLN A 47 -12.70 -22.51 -13.02
N ASN A 48 -11.99 -21.88 -13.94
CA ASN A 48 -11.11 -20.74 -13.66
C ASN A 48 -11.86 -19.41 -13.42
N ILE A 49 -13.17 -19.36 -13.76
CA ILE A 49 -14.00 -18.18 -13.47
C ILE A 49 -14.28 -18.14 -11.96
N LYS A 50 -13.69 -17.18 -11.23
CA LYS A 50 -13.84 -16.96 -9.79
C LYS A 50 -14.31 -15.54 -9.51
N PHE A 51 -14.72 -15.28 -8.26
CA PHE A 51 -14.96 -13.92 -7.81
C PHE A 51 -13.64 -13.23 -7.49
N ASN A 52 -13.46 -12.02 -7.98
CA ASN A 52 -12.36 -11.16 -7.56
C ASN A 52 -12.79 -10.46 -6.26
N LEU A 53 -12.14 -10.79 -5.16
CA LEU A 53 -12.41 -10.17 -3.87
C LEU A 53 -11.48 -8.97 -3.66
N GLY A 54 -12.00 -7.91 -3.07
CA GLY A 54 -11.21 -6.75 -2.70
C GLY A 54 -10.31 -6.99 -1.50
N LEU A 55 -9.37 -6.09 -1.30
CA LEU A 55 -8.41 -6.13 -0.21
C LEU A 55 -9.05 -6.19 1.17
N ASP A 56 -10.19 -5.52 1.34
CA ASP A 56 -10.99 -5.48 2.55
C ASP A 56 -11.65 -6.83 2.92
N LEU A 57 -11.64 -7.79 1.98
CA LEU A 57 -12.16 -9.16 2.16
C LEU A 57 -11.07 -10.22 2.21
N GLN A 58 -10.01 -10.08 1.43
CA GLN A 58 -8.90 -11.05 1.41
C GLN A 58 -7.81 -10.70 2.42
N GLY A 59 -7.77 -9.46 2.88
CA GLY A 59 -6.63 -8.89 3.58
C GLY A 59 -5.48 -8.56 2.63
N GLY A 60 -4.56 -7.74 3.09
CA GLY A 60 -3.41 -7.29 2.30
C GLY A 60 -3.16 -5.79 2.46
N THR A 61 -2.37 -5.22 1.55
CA THR A 61 -1.93 -3.82 1.62
C THR A 61 -2.29 -3.06 0.36
N GLN A 62 -2.82 -1.85 0.54
CA GLN A 62 -3.02 -0.86 -0.51
C GLN A 62 -2.04 0.29 -0.29
N LEU A 63 -1.23 0.57 -1.29
CA LEU A 63 -0.27 1.67 -1.30
C LEU A 63 -0.75 2.74 -2.27
N ARG A 64 -0.71 4.01 -1.83
CA ARG A 64 -1.08 5.15 -2.67
C ARG A 64 0.13 6.04 -2.87
N TYR A 65 0.56 6.16 -4.12
CA TYR A 65 1.68 6.99 -4.52
C TYR A 65 1.17 8.24 -5.25
N ARG A 66 1.76 9.39 -4.95
CA ARG A 66 1.65 10.58 -5.78
C ARG A 66 2.82 10.60 -6.74
N VAL A 67 2.54 10.83 -8.02
CA VAL A 67 3.57 11.00 -9.05
C VAL A 67 4.02 12.46 -9.07
N ASP A 68 5.31 12.70 -8.90
CA ASP A 68 5.85 14.04 -9.07
C ASP A 68 6.01 14.35 -10.56
N THR A 69 5.05 15.09 -11.09
CA THR A 69 5.04 15.53 -12.48
C THR A 69 5.55 16.95 -12.67
N SER A 70 6.18 17.56 -11.67
CA SER A 70 6.66 18.95 -11.71
C SER A 70 7.64 19.22 -12.84
N SER A 71 8.51 18.25 -13.14
CA SER A 71 9.50 18.30 -14.23
C SER A 71 8.97 17.82 -15.59
N VAL A 72 7.69 17.34 -15.65
CA VAL A 72 7.11 16.74 -16.85
C VAL A 72 6.18 17.73 -17.56
N PRO A 73 6.34 17.97 -18.89
CA PRO A 73 5.41 18.78 -19.67
C PRO A 73 3.95 18.27 -19.54
N VAL A 74 3.00 19.17 -19.46
CA VAL A 74 1.56 18.81 -19.23
C VAL A 74 1.03 17.80 -20.25
N VAL A 75 1.47 17.88 -21.51
CA VAL A 75 1.05 16.97 -22.60
C VAL A 75 1.53 15.54 -22.35
N ASP A 76 2.66 15.36 -21.71
CA ASP A 76 3.31 14.05 -21.53
C ASP A 76 2.97 13.39 -20.18
N ARG A 77 2.34 14.11 -19.26
CA ARG A 77 2.06 13.64 -17.89
C ARG A 77 1.27 12.32 -17.87
N ALA A 78 0.22 12.21 -18.67
CA ALA A 78 -0.58 11.00 -18.73
C ALA A 78 0.25 9.79 -19.20
N SER A 79 1.07 9.97 -20.25
CA SER A 79 1.95 8.92 -20.76
C SER A 79 3.02 8.49 -19.74
N VAL A 80 3.58 9.45 -18.99
CA VAL A 80 4.54 9.17 -17.92
C VAL A 80 3.88 8.37 -16.78
N VAL A 81 2.67 8.74 -16.37
CA VAL A 81 1.92 8.03 -15.33
C VAL A 81 1.57 6.59 -15.77
N ASP A 82 1.16 6.40 -17.04
CA ASP A 82 0.92 5.07 -17.59
C ASP A 82 2.23 4.25 -17.69
N GLY A 83 3.33 4.90 -18.01
CA GLY A 83 4.66 4.28 -17.97
C GLY A 83 5.04 3.78 -16.58
N ILE A 84 4.82 4.60 -15.54
CA ILE A 84 5.06 4.22 -14.14
C ILE A 84 4.16 3.06 -13.73
N LYS A 85 2.86 3.11 -14.09
CA LYS A 85 1.94 2.00 -13.87
C LYS A 85 2.48 0.70 -14.46
N GLY A 86 2.92 0.73 -15.73
CA GLY A 86 3.48 -0.44 -16.40
C GLY A 86 4.75 -0.98 -15.74
N VAL A 87 5.59 -0.12 -15.15
CA VAL A 87 6.75 -0.54 -14.35
C VAL A 87 6.32 -1.21 -13.06
N MET A 88 5.37 -0.61 -12.33
CA MET A 88 4.85 -1.16 -11.09
C MET A 88 4.14 -2.51 -11.32
N ASP A 89 3.34 -2.63 -12.38
CA ASP A 89 2.70 -3.90 -12.77
C ASP A 89 3.74 -5.02 -13.00
N ARG A 90 4.83 -4.73 -13.72
CA ARG A 90 5.91 -5.71 -13.95
C ARG A 90 6.62 -6.11 -12.66
N ARG A 91 6.89 -5.16 -11.75
CA ARG A 91 7.52 -5.44 -10.46
C ARG A 91 6.67 -6.34 -9.58
N ILE A 92 5.37 -6.06 -9.53
CA ILE A 92 4.40 -6.84 -8.75
C ILE A 92 4.27 -8.26 -9.32
N ASN A 93 4.19 -8.39 -10.65
CA ASN A 93 4.14 -9.69 -11.30
C ASN A 93 5.42 -10.52 -11.06
N ALA A 94 6.59 -9.86 -11.01
CA ALA A 94 7.86 -10.51 -10.67
C ALA A 94 7.92 -11.01 -9.21
N LEU A 95 7.08 -10.45 -8.32
CA LEU A 95 6.92 -10.93 -6.94
C LEU A 95 6.03 -12.18 -6.84
N GLY A 96 5.38 -12.59 -7.92
CA GLY A 96 4.46 -13.72 -7.92
C GLY A 96 3.17 -13.46 -7.13
N ILE A 97 2.83 -12.18 -6.88
CA ILE A 97 1.57 -11.81 -6.21
C ILE A 97 0.45 -11.95 -7.24
N SER A 98 -0.33 -12.99 -7.08
CA SER A 98 -1.54 -13.18 -7.89
C SER A 98 -2.62 -12.18 -7.46
N GLU A 99 -3.37 -11.66 -8.43
CA GLU A 99 -4.51 -10.75 -8.23
C GLU A 99 -4.15 -9.32 -7.75
N ALA A 100 -2.86 -8.92 -7.81
CA ALA A 100 -2.48 -7.55 -7.55
C ALA A 100 -3.08 -6.60 -8.61
N VAL A 101 -3.45 -5.38 -8.19
CA VAL A 101 -4.10 -4.40 -9.05
C VAL A 101 -3.35 -3.07 -8.98
N VAL A 102 -2.91 -2.56 -10.14
CA VAL A 102 -2.33 -1.22 -10.24
C VAL A 102 -3.27 -0.32 -11.05
N GLN A 103 -3.70 0.77 -10.45
CA GLN A 103 -4.63 1.71 -11.05
C GLN A 103 -4.05 3.12 -11.02
N THR A 104 -4.29 3.87 -12.10
CA THR A 104 -4.00 5.30 -12.14
C THR A 104 -5.25 6.09 -11.74
N SER A 105 -5.04 7.19 -11.03
CA SER A 105 -6.11 8.11 -10.65
C SER A 105 -5.60 9.54 -10.81
N GLN A 106 -6.47 10.44 -11.25
CA GLN A 106 -6.17 11.86 -11.35
C GLN A 106 -7.13 12.64 -10.48
N LEU A 107 -6.61 13.63 -9.76
CA LEU A 107 -7.39 14.46 -8.88
C LEU A 107 -6.94 15.92 -9.03
N GLY A 108 -7.64 16.69 -9.83
CA GLY A 108 -7.17 18.00 -10.29
C GLY A 108 -5.97 17.84 -11.21
N ASP A 109 -4.87 18.52 -10.90
CA ASP A 109 -3.60 18.44 -11.64
C ASP A 109 -2.65 17.36 -11.10
N ASP A 110 -2.97 16.75 -9.97
CA ASP A 110 -2.17 15.71 -9.34
C ASP A 110 -2.51 14.32 -9.89
N HIS A 111 -1.47 13.53 -10.14
CA HIS A 111 -1.56 12.15 -10.60
C HIS A 111 -1.16 11.19 -9.48
N TYR A 112 -1.95 10.14 -9.34
CA TYR A 112 -1.76 9.11 -8.31
C TYR A 112 -1.72 7.73 -8.91
N ILE A 113 -0.96 6.84 -8.28
CA ILE A 113 -0.96 5.42 -8.56
C ILE A 113 -1.37 4.69 -7.30
N LEU A 114 -2.38 3.84 -7.43
CA LEU A 114 -2.89 2.99 -6.39
C LEU A 114 -2.45 1.57 -6.68
N VAL A 115 -1.80 0.95 -5.70
CA VAL A 115 -1.31 -0.43 -5.79
C VAL A 115 -1.99 -1.25 -4.71
N GLU A 116 -2.73 -2.26 -5.11
CA GLU A 116 -3.40 -3.21 -4.22
C GLU A 116 -2.67 -4.54 -4.27
N LEU A 117 -2.23 -5.02 -3.11
CA LEU A 117 -1.43 -6.22 -2.93
C LEU A 117 -2.15 -7.19 -1.99
N PRO A 118 -3.08 -8.01 -2.51
CA PRO A 118 -3.79 -8.99 -1.69
C PRO A 118 -2.84 -10.03 -1.09
N GLY A 119 -3.08 -10.40 0.16
CA GLY A 119 -2.33 -11.45 0.85
C GLY A 119 -0.89 -11.12 1.25
N VAL A 120 -0.38 -9.93 0.94
CA VAL A 120 0.97 -9.50 1.34
C VAL A 120 0.98 -9.15 2.83
N LYS A 121 1.84 -9.84 3.58
CA LYS A 121 1.99 -9.65 5.04
C LYS A 121 3.12 -8.69 5.39
N ASP A 122 4.21 -8.70 4.64
CA ASP A 122 5.35 -7.80 4.84
C ASP A 122 5.21 -6.55 3.98
N ILE A 123 4.79 -5.50 4.65
CA ILE A 123 4.52 -4.20 4.04
C ILE A 123 5.81 -3.51 3.61
N ASN A 124 6.87 -3.63 4.41
CA ASN A 124 8.15 -2.99 4.12
C ASN A 124 8.79 -3.61 2.88
N GLU A 125 8.69 -4.92 2.72
CA GLU A 125 9.12 -5.60 1.50
C GLU A 125 8.31 -5.11 0.29
N ALA A 126 6.98 -4.98 0.41
CA ALA A 126 6.13 -4.48 -0.65
C ALA A 126 6.46 -3.03 -1.05
N ILE A 127 6.63 -2.12 -0.08
CA ILE A 127 6.99 -0.72 -0.32
C ILE A 127 8.36 -0.64 -0.99
N ASN A 128 9.35 -1.37 -0.47
CA ASN A 128 10.71 -1.35 -1.00
C ASN A 128 10.79 -1.89 -2.43
N ARG A 129 10.02 -2.92 -2.77
CA ARG A 129 10.06 -3.53 -4.10
C ARG A 129 9.19 -2.79 -5.13
N VAL A 130 8.05 -2.24 -4.72
CA VAL A 130 7.12 -1.57 -5.64
C VAL A 130 7.44 -0.09 -5.84
N GLY A 131 7.70 0.63 -4.75
CA GLY A 131 7.82 2.10 -4.74
C GLY A 131 9.22 2.65 -4.89
N LYS A 132 10.29 1.86 -4.63
CA LYS A 132 11.64 2.34 -4.83
C LYS A 132 11.91 2.61 -6.31
N THR A 133 12.31 3.84 -6.59
CA THR A 133 12.86 4.19 -7.89
C THR A 133 14.22 3.53 -8.00
N VAL A 134 14.29 2.35 -8.61
CA VAL A 134 15.57 1.71 -8.90
C VAL A 134 16.32 2.62 -9.90
N GLN A 135 17.26 3.39 -9.39
CA GLN A 135 18.08 4.26 -10.22
C GLN A 135 19.37 3.52 -10.56
N LEU A 136 19.46 3.10 -11.82
CA LEU A 136 20.72 2.65 -12.37
C LEU A 136 21.53 3.88 -12.80
N GLU A 137 22.69 4.05 -12.23
CA GLU A 137 23.61 5.17 -12.50
C GLU A 137 24.99 4.64 -12.82
N PHE A 138 25.61 5.24 -13.81
CA PHE A 138 27.01 5.02 -14.11
C PHE A 138 27.81 6.23 -13.66
N LYS A 139 28.78 6.00 -12.77
CA LYS A 139 29.59 7.06 -12.18
C LYS A 139 31.05 6.87 -12.56
N GLU A 140 31.75 7.97 -12.77
CA GLU A 140 33.19 7.95 -12.98
C GLU A 140 33.92 8.29 -11.68
N GLN A 141 35.16 7.80 -11.55
CA GLN A 141 35.93 8.02 -10.34
C GLN A 141 36.32 9.51 -10.23
N LYS A 142 36.07 10.06 -9.02
CA LYS A 142 36.48 11.44 -8.71
C LYS A 142 38.00 11.50 -8.51
N GLU A 143 38.71 12.15 -9.41
CA GLU A 143 40.14 12.19 -9.39
C GLU A 143 40.69 13.30 -8.50
N GLU A 144 39.99 14.40 -8.37
CA GLU A 144 40.40 15.56 -7.61
C GLU A 144 39.27 16.12 -6.74
N TRP A 145 39.66 16.72 -5.62
CA TRP A 145 38.72 17.48 -4.81
C TRP A 145 38.37 18.81 -5.50
N SER A 146 37.16 19.29 -5.34
CA SER A 146 36.80 20.65 -5.72
C SER A 146 37.66 21.67 -4.92
N PRO A 147 37.80 22.88 -5.40
CA PRO A 147 38.59 23.90 -4.65
C PRO A 147 38.07 24.13 -3.22
N GLU A 148 36.76 24.06 -3.03
CA GLU A 148 36.11 24.23 -1.73
C GLU A 148 36.38 23.03 -0.80
N GLU A 149 36.24 21.80 -1.31
CA GLU A 149 36.55 20.58 -0.57
C GLU A 149 38.02 20.49 -0.21
N LYS A 150 38.91 20.89 -1.13
CA LYS A 150 40.36 20.94 -0.89
C LYS A 150 40.71 21.88 0.26
N ALA A 151 40.16 23.09 0.25
CA ALA A 151 40.37 24.07 1.32
C ALA A 151 39.82 23.56 2.66
N ALA A 152 38.62 22.90 2.65
CA ALA A 152 38.03 22.31 3.84
C ALA A 152 38.88 21.16 4.39
N ASN A 153 39.40 20.28 3.52
CA ASN A 153 40.27 19.16 3.90
C ASN A 153 41.63 19.63 4.44
N GLU A 154 42.24 20.63 3.82
CA GLU A 154 43.48 21.26 4.31
C GLU A 154 43.31 21.87 5.71
N LYS A 155 42.20 22.58 5.92
CA LYS A 155 41.85 23.13 7.22
C LYS A 155 41.65 22.00 8.25
N TYR A 156 40.87 20.97 7.90
CA TYR A 156 40.63 19.81 8.77
C TYR A 156 41.97 19.15 9.16
N ASN A 157 42.85 18.90 8.20
CA ASN A 157 44.16 18.28 8.46
C ASN A 157 45.06 19.16 9.35
N THR A 158 45.02 20.47 9.15
CA THR A 158 45.73 21.44 10.01
C THR A 158 45.18 21.41 11.44
N ASP A 159 43.86 21.41 11.61
CA ASP A 159 43.22 21.33 12.91
C ASP A 159 43.50 19.97 13.58
N THR A 160 43.60 18.88 12.82
CA THR A 160 43.94 17.54 13.30
C THR A 160 45.36 17.51 13.88
N VAL A 161 46.32 18.12 13.22
CA VAL A 161 47.70 18.27 13.71
C VAL A 161 47.74 19.14 14.97
N ALA A 162 46.95 20.22 15.04
CA ALA A 162 46.86 21.06 16.23
C ALA A 162 46.23 20.30 17.42
N ARG A 163 45.19 19.52 17.18
CA ARG A 163 44.60 18.60 18.18
C ARG A 163 45.60 17.59 18.70
N ALA A 164 46.36 16.95 17.83
CA ALA A 164 47.41 15.99 18.23
C ALA A 164 48.48 16.62 19.09
N LYS A 165 48.94 17.85 18.78
CA LYS A 165 49.90 18.63 19.58
C LYS A 165 49.34 18.90 20.98
N ALA A 166 48.10 19.33 21.09
CA ALA A 166 47.46 19.57 22.38
C ALA A 166 47.37 18.28 23.20
N ILE A 167 46.97 17.16 22.54
CA ILE A 167 46.93 15.84 23.19
C ILE A 167 48.30 15.39 23.69
N LEU A 168 49.36 15.59 22.89
CA LEU A 168 50.72 15.29 23.31
C LEU A 168 51.11 16.10 24.56
N GLN A 169 50.81 17.40 24.57
CA GLN A 169 51.05 18.25 25.75
C GLN A 169 50.29 17.80 27.00
N ASP A 170 49.04 17.42 26.82
CA ASP A 170 48.22 16.88 27.91
C ASP A 170 48.80 15.55 28.42
N ALA A 171 49.23 14.67 27.54
CA ALA A 171 49.82 13.38 27.87
C ALA A 171 51.21 13.48 28.54
N GLN A 172 51.90 14.60 28.35
CA GLN A 172 53.20 14.86 28.97
C GLN A 172 53.11 15.48 30.37
N LYS A 173 51.91 15.87 30.84
CA LYS A 173 51.72 16.43 32.19
C LYS A 173 51.98 15.35 33.27
N PRO A 174 52.57 15.72 34.42
CA PRO A 174 52.75 14.78 35.49
C PRO A 174 51.43 14.17 35.94
N GLY A 175 51.37 12.81 35.98
CA GLY A 175 50.18 12.10 36.41
C GLY A 175 49.13 11.88 35.33
N ALA A 176 49.38 12.26 34.08
CA ALA A 176 48.45 12.02 32.95
C ALA A 176 48.33 10.52 32.65
N ASP A 177 47.08 10.04 32.57
CA ASP A 177 46.75 8.67 32.18
C ASP A 177 46.54 8.62 30.65
N PHE A 178 47.58 8.16 29.95
CA PHE A 178 47.55 8.10 28.49
C PHE A 178 46.48 7.08 27.98
N THR A 179 46.23 6.00 28.72
CA THR A 179 45.20 5.02 28.37
C THR A 179 43.82 5.66 28.35
N LYS A 180 43.51 6.51 29.33
CA LYS A 180 42.26 7.27 29.35
C LYS A 180 42.17 8.27 28.19
N ILE A 181 43.25 8.98 27.90
CA ILE A 181 43.29 9.93 26.78
C ILE A 181 43.04 9.23 25.45
N VAL A 182 43.63 8.05 25.22
CA VAL A 182 43.38 7.24 24.02
C VAL A 182 41.94 6.83 23.92
N LYS A 183 41.33 6.32 25.00
CA LYS A 183 39.92 5.91 24.99
C LYS A 183 38.96 7.06 24.68
N GLU A 184 39.28 8.26 25.07
CA GLU A 184 38.42 9.44 24.90
C GLU A 184 38.64 10.18 23.57
N LYS A 185 39.87 10.11 22.97
CA LYS A 185 40.25 11.01 21.88
C LYS A 185 40.79 10.32 20.62
N SER A 186 41.01 8.99 20.66
CA SER A 186 41.51 8.27 19.48
C SER A 186 40.40 7.95 18.51
N GLU A 187 40.73 8.02 17.23
CA GLU A 187 39.88 7.64 16.08
C GLU A 187 40.28 6.27 15.50
N GLY A 188 41.34 5.61 16.03
CA GLY A 188 41.85 4.32 15.55
C GLY A 188 41.13 3.11 16.14
N ASN A 189 41.38 1.93 15.54
CA ASN A 189 40.70 0.66 15.90
C ASN A 189 41.09 0.11 17.30
N ASN A 190 42.12 0.66 17.98
CA ASN A 190 42.64 0.13 19.25
C ASN A 190 42.04 0.82 20.50
N ILE A 191 40.96 1.56 20.33
CA ILE A 191 40.33 2.33 21.44
C ILE A 191 39.95 1.43 22.62
N ALA A 192 39.42 0.24 22.35
CA ALA A 192 38.96 -0.71 23.35
C ALA A 192 40.11 -1.16 24.31
N THR A 193 41.32 -1.34 23.78
CA THR A 193 42.52 -1.73 24.52
C THR A 193 43.27 -0.54 25.11
N GLY A 194 42.73 0.69 24.98
CA GLY A 194 43.43 1.91 25.40
C GLY A 194 44.65 2.20 24.54
N GLY A 195 44.64 1.74 23.29
CA GLY A 195 45.72 1.96 22.33
C GLY A 195 46.93 1.03 22.44
N GLU A 196 46.88 0.03 23.36
CA GLU A 196 47.99 -0.87 23.58
C GLU A 196 48.17 -1.83 22.41
N ILE A 197 49.36 -1.88 21.85
CA ILE A 197 49.78 -2.75 20.76
C ILE A 197 51.02 -3.50 21.24
N ASP A 198 50.95 -4.85 21.15
CA ASP A 198 52.00 -5.73 21.60
C ASP A 198 53.24 -5.63 20.66
N PHE A 199 54.28 -6.32 20.98
CA PHE A 199 55.60 -6.23 20.32
C PHE A 199 55.51 -6.39 18.80
N GLN A 200 55.86 -5.33 18.07
CA GLN A 200 55.92 -5.30 16.62
C GLN A 200 57.30 -4.89 16.14
N GLY A 201 57.73 -5.46 15.05
CA GLY A 201 58.94 -5.11 14.34
C GLY A 201 58.68 -4.24 13.12
N GLU A 202 59.75 -4.02 12.33
CA GLU A 202 59.72 -3.16 11.15
C GLU A 202 58.65 -3.54 10.12
N ASN A 203 58.53 -4.83 9.80
CA ASN A 203 57.60 -5.35 8.80
C ASN A 203 56.16 -5.43 9.27
N GLU A 204 55.88 -5.22 10.56
CA GLU A 204 54.57 -5.33 11.20
C GLU A 204 53.97 -3.96 11.53
N MET A 205 54.76 -2.91 11.43
CA MET A 205 54.40 -1.53 11.83
C MET A 205 54.21 -0.65 10.61
N ASN A 206 53.38 0.39 10.74
CA ASN A 206 53.25 1.41 9.71
C ASN A 206 54.61 2.00 9.34
N PRO A 207 55.01 2.01 8.07
CA PRO A 207 56.32 2.51 7.63
C PRO A 207 56.65 3.96 8.03
N ALA A 208 55.63 4.80 8.27
CA ALA A 208 55.81 6.15 8.74
C ALA A 208 56.12 6.23 10.25
N VAL A 209 55.65 5.23 11.03
CA VAL A 209 55.81 5.17 12.47
C VAL A 209 57.12 4.52 12.90
N TRP A 210 57.50 3.40 12.26
CA TRP A 210 58.65 2.59 12.63
C TRP A 210 59.95 3.37 12.80
N PRO A 211 60.42 4.19 11.84
CA PRO A 211 61.70 4.89 11.95
C PRO A 211 61.79 5.84 13.16
N GLN A 212 60.62 6.36 13.57
CA GLN A 212 60.53 7.34 14.64
C GLN A 212 60.41 6.73 16.04
N VAL A 213 60.01 5.46 16.15
CA VAL A 213 59.81 4.79 17.44
C VAL A 213 60.84 3.72 17.76
N SER A 214 61.49 3.13 16.75
CA SER A 214 62.36 1.96 16.89
C SER A 214 63.57 2.21 17.81
N GLN A 215 64.02 3.47 17.95
CA GLN A 215 65.18 3.86 18.76
C GLN A 215 64.83 4.62 20.02
N LEU A 216 63.54 4.82 20.31
CA LEU A 216 63.09 5.56 21.48
C LEU A 216 63.09 4.69 22.75
N PRO A 217 63.51 5.23 23.91
CA PRO A 217 63.47 4.53 25.17
C PRO A 217 62.05 4.40 25.68
N ALA A 218 61.80 3.38 26.54
CA ALA A 218 60.55 3.19 27.21
C ALA A 218 60.09 4.44 27.99
N GLY A 219 58.82 4.72 28.01
CA GLY A 219 58.22 5.90 28.61
C GLY A 219 58.20 7.16 27.73
N LYS A 220 58.86 7.16 26.57
CA LYS A 220 58.91 8.33 25.69
C LYS A 220 57.60 8.45 24.92
N LEU A 221 57.08 9.69 24.82
CA LEU A 221 55.98 10.11 23.98
C LEU A 221 56.49 10.87 22.78
N VAL A 222 55.93 10.53 21.61
CA VAL A 222 56.26 11.19 20.34
C VAL A 222 55.00 11.40 19.52
N MET A 223 54.92 12.51 18.81
CA MET A 223 53.89 12.75 17.78
C MET A 223 54.51 12.54 16.40
N ILE A 224 53.82 11.80 15.57
CA ILE A 224 54.24 11.45 14.22
C ILE A 224 53.14 11.91 13.27
N ASP A 225 53.50 12.80 12.39
CA ASP A 225 52.63 13.35 11.35
C ASP A 225 52.86 12.57 10.05
N SER A 226 51.85 11.79 9.66
CA SER A 226 51.81 10.97 8.46
C SER A 226 50.80 11.54 7.46
N PRO A 227 50.85 11.18 6.17
CA PRO A 227 49.86 11.62 5.19
C PRO A 227 48.44 11.19 5.50
N ASP A 228 48.23 10.02 6.10
CA ASP A 228 46.98 9.38 6.39
C ASP A 228 46.43 9.70 7.79
N ALA A 229 47.32 9.91 8.77
CA ALA A 229 46.92 10.16 10.17
C ALA A 229 48.01 10.86 10.97
N VAL A 230 47.64 11.41 12.11
CA VAL A 230 48.60 11.87 13.12
C VAL A 230 48.56 10.89 14.29
N TYR A 231 49.71 10.32 14.59
CA TYR A 231 49.92 9.37 15.66
C TYR A 231 50.53 10.05 16.88
N VAL A 232 50.01 9.77 18.08
CA VAL A 232 50.69 10.07 19.34
C VAL A 232 51.02 8.74 19.96
N VAL A 233 52.32 8.43 19.99
CA VAL A 233 52.82 7.11 20.44
C VAL A 233 53.60 7.22 21.72
N LYS A 234 53.26 6.34 22.69
CA LYS A 234 54.02 6.13 23.93
C LYS A 234 54.69 4.78 23.90
N ILE A 235 56.04 4.79 24.02
CA ILE A 235 56.76 3.53 24.08
C ILE A 235 56.61 2.90 25.45
N LEU A 236 56.14 1.65 25.51
CA LEU A 236 55.99 0.89 26.72
C LEU A 236 57.23 0.07 27.03
N GLU A 237 57.73 -0.64 26.05
CA GLU A 237 58.87 -1.53 26.19
C GLU A 237 59.54 -1.72 24.82
N THR A 238 60.87 -1.86 24.82
CA THR A 238 61.65 -2.21 23.64
C THR A 238 62.50 -3.39 23.98
N ARG A 239 62.48 -4.42 23.12
CA ARG A 239 63.31 -5.63 23.30
C ARG A 239 63.99 -5.98 21.99
N LYS A 240 65.14 -6.63 22.13
CA LYS A 240 65.86 -7.18 20.97
C LYS A 240 65.65 -8.68 20.91
N GLU A 241 65.34 -9.17 19.74
CA GLU A 241 65.10 -10.57 19.45
C GLU A 241 66.03 -11.04 18.34
N GLU A 242 66.42 -12.32 18.36
CA GLU A 242 67.14 -12.89 17.23
C GLU A 242 66.19 -12.97 16.02
N GLY A 243 66.59 -12.35 14.91
CA GLY A 243 65.92 -12.41 13.59
C GLY A 243 66.72 -13.22 12.60
N VAL A 244 65.98 -14.00 11.81
CA VAL A 244 66.56 -14.81 10.70
C VAL A 244 65.97 -14.29 9.40
N GLU A 245 66.83 -13.89 8.49
CA GLU A 245 66.48 -13.62 7.11
C GLU A 245 66.68 -14.88 6.29
N ALA A 246 65.65 -15.37 5.62
CA ALA A 246 65.75 -16.62 4.86
C ALA A 246 64.93 -16.57 3.55
N ASN A 247 65.38 -17.38 2.62
CA ASN A 247 64.63 -17.72 1.42
C ASN A 247 64.15 -19.18 1.55
N HIS A 248 63.01 -19.55 0.94
CA HIS A 248 62.55 -20.95 0.94
C HIS A 248 62.00 -21.39 -0.42
N ILE A 249 62.05 -22.70 -0.62
CA ILE A 249 61.34 -23.42 -1.66
C ILE A 249 60.35 -24.34 -0.98
N LEU A 250 59.04 -24.14 -1.25
CA LEU A 250 57.99 -25.02 -0.74
C LEU A 250 57.63 -26.09 -1.79
N VAL A 251 57.64 -27.34 -1.38
CA VAL A 251 57.11 -28.46 -2.17
C VAL A 251 55.91 -29.02 -1.41
N SER A 252 54.73 -28.61 -1.85
CA SER A 252 53.45 -29.05 -1.23
C SER A 252 52.96 -30.39 -1.77
N TYR A 253 52.01 -31.02 -1.08
CA TYR A 253 51.38 -32.28 -1.49
C TYR A 253 49.86 -32.17 -1.37
N LYS A 254 49.16 -33.11 -2.00
CA LYS A 254 47.70 -33.16 -1.97
C LYS A 254 47.19 -33.31 -0.52
N GLY A 255 46.44 -32.33 -0.04
CA GLY A 255 45.90 -32.30 1.32
C GLY A 255 46.77 -31.57 2.34
N ALA A 256 47.90 -30.97 1.94
CA ALA A 256 48.67 -30.08 2.78
C ALA A 256 47.90 -28.75 3.00
N THR A 257 48.19 -28.06 4.12
CA THR A 257 47.57 -26.79 4.44
C THR A 257 47.86 -25.73 3.37
N ARG A 258 46.80 -25.10 2.80
CA ARG A 258 46.88 -24.09 1.72
C ARG A 258 47.52 -24.63 0.42
N ALA A 259 47.55 -25.94 0.20
CA ALA A 259 48.01 -26.48 -1.10
C ALA A 259 47.09 -25.99 -2.23
N SER A 260 47.69 -25.59 -3.36
CA SER A 260 46.91 -25.23 -4.55
C SER A 260 46.09 -26.45 -5.03
N PRO A 261 44.83 -26.24 -5.50
CA PRO A 261 44.00 -27.34 -6.07
C PRO A 261 44.69 -28.13 -7.19
N ASN A 262 45.68 -27.53 -7.83
CA ASN A 262 46.44 -28.12 -8.93
C ASN A 262 47.56 -29.11 -8.44
N VAL A 263 47.85 -29.16 -7.15
CA VAL A 263 48.85 -30.06 -6.58
C VAL A 263 48.25 -31.47 -6.43
N SER A 264 48.66 -32.38 -7.31
CA SER A 264 48.15 -33.76 -7.33
C SER A 264 49.10 -34.80 -6.70
N ARG A 265 50.35 -34.40 -6.43
CA ARG A 265 51.42 -35.31 -5.92
C ARG A 265 51.13 -35.77 -4.50
N THR A 266 51.55 -37.02 -4.21
CA THR A 266 51.46 -37.57 -2.84
C THR A 266 52.52 -36.95 -1.94
N LYS A 267 52.44 -37.25 -0.64
CA LYS A 267 53.45 -36.76 0.33
C LYS A 267 54.84 -37.36 0.05
N GLU A 268 54.90 -38.62 -0.34
CA GLU A 268 56.14 -39.35 -0.69
C GLU A 268 56.77 -38.77 -1.94
N GLU A 269 55.97 -38.46 -2.97
CA GLU A 269 56.41 -37.80 -4.19
C GLU A 269 56.93 -36.39 -3.92
N ALA A 270 56.25 -35.62 -3.06
CA ALA A 270 56.67 -34.31 -2.66
C ALA A 270 57.99 -34.31 -1.90
N LYS A 271 58.17 -35.28 -1.02
CA LYS A 271 59.42 -35.47 -0.28
C LYS A 271 60.57 -35.81 -1.23
N LYS A 272 60.37 -36.74 -2.15
CA LYS A 272 61.35 -37.11 -3.15
C LYS A 272 61.77 -35.90 -4.01
N LEU A 273 60.79 -35.15 -4.47
CA LEU A 273 61.04 -33.90 -5.24
C LEU A 273 61.81 -32.87 -4.43
N ALA A 274 61.48 -32.72 -3.12
CA ALA A 274 62.19 -31.82 -2.25
C ALA A 274 63.65 -32.28 -1.99
N ASP A 275 63.86 -33.59 -1.85
CA ASP A 275 65.20 -34.17 -1.75
C ASP A 275 66.01 -33.98 -3.05
N ASP A 276 65.42 -34.16 -4.21
CA ASP A 276 66.03 -33.91 -5.50
C ASP A 276 66.40 -32.43 -5.72
N ILE A 277 65.49 -31.50 -5.31
CA ILE A 277 65.80 -30.08 -5.36
C ILE A 277 66.90 -29.73 -4.39
N LYS A 278 66.90 -30.28 -3.18
CA LYS A 278 67.96 -30.05 -2.18
C LYS A 278 69.36 -30.51 -2.66
N ALA A 279 69.40 -31.59 -3.40
CA ALA A 279 70.66 -32.17 -3.93
C ALA A 279 71.32 -31.29 -5.00
N ARG A 280 70.53 -30.47 -5.75
CA ARG A 280 71.02 -29.61 -6.83
C ARG A 280 71.04 -28.12 -6.53
N VAL A 281 70.32 -27.68 -5.46
CA VAL A 281 70.28 -26.27 -5.10
C VAL A 281 71.58 -25.82 -4.39
N ASN A 282 72.07 -24.65 -4.77
CA ASN A 282 73.17 -23.93 -4.14
C ASN A 282 72.83 -22.45 -4.02
N LYS A 283 73.70 -21.61 -3.46
CA LYS A 283 73.45 -20.17 -3.29
C LYS A 283 73.24 -19.41 -4.61
N ASP A 284 73.90 -19.81 -5.67
CA ASP A 284 73.87 -19.10 -6.92
C ASP A 284 72.56 -19.39 -7.71
N ASN A 285 71.97 -20.57 -7.52
CA ASN A 285 70.79 -21.00 -8.22
C ASN A 285 69.53 -21.06 -7.39
N PHE A 286 69.58 -20.73 -6.07
CA PHE A 286 68.41 -20.86 -5.17
C PHE A 286 67.22 -20.05 -5.65
N SER A 287 67.39 -18.83 -6.06
CA SER A 287 66.33 -17.95 -6.57
C SER A 287 65.69 -18.51 -7.85
N THR A 288 66.46 -19.10 -8.75
CA THR A 288 65.94 -19.74 -9.98
C THR A 288 65.20 -21.05 -9.68
N GLU A 289 65.70 -21.81 -8.74
CA GLU A 289 65.00 -23.04 -8.29
C GLU A 289 63.71 -22.69 -7.55
N ALA A 290 63.68 -21.65 -6.76
CA ALA A 290 62.46 -21.15 -6.11
C ALA A 290 61.43 -20.72 -7.13
N ALA A 291 61.76 -19.94 -8.13
CA ALA A 291 60.87 -19.48 -9.19
C ALA A 291 60.32 -20.67 -10.01
N SER A 292 61.10 -21.72 -10.22
CA SER A 292 60.72 -22.83 -11.07
C SER A 292 59.97 -23.93 -10.33
N ASN A 293 60.25 -24.15 -9.05
CA ASN A 293 59.84 -25.37 -8.31
C ASN A 293 59.03 -25.09 -7.01
N SER A 294 58.98 -23.81 -6.55
CA SER A 294 58.23 -23.49 -5.33
C SER A 294 56.71 -23.42 -5.56
N ASP A 295 55.94 -24.07 -4.74
CA ASP A 295 54.49 -24.03 -4.70
C ASP A 295 53.97 -22.80 -3.92
N ASP A 296 54.84 -22.00 -3.28
CA ASP A 296 54.51 -20.75 -2.65
C ASP A 296 54.45 -19.61 -3.68
N ALA A 297 53.23 -19.38 -4.20
CA ALA A 297 53.00 -18.33 -5.19
C ALA A 297 53.31 -16.91 -4.70
N SER A 298 53.32 -16.67 -3.36
CA SER A 298 53.49 -15.31 -2.79
C SER A 298 54.91 -14.78 -2.91
N ASN A 299 55.90 -15.68 -2.97
CA ASN A 299 57.32 -15.27 -2.96
C ASN A 299 58.20 -16.00 -4.00
N ARG A 300 57.72 -17.02 -4.70
CA ARG A 300 58.53 -17.75 -5.66
C ARG A 300 59.20 -16.86 -6.71
N GLU A 301 58.48 -15.86 -7.23
CA GLU A 301 59.01 -14.94 -8.22
C GLU A 301 60.01 -13.91 -7.65
N LYS A 302 60.05 -13.79 -6.32
CA LYS A 302 60.99 -13.02 -5.55
C LYS A 302 62.16 -13.85 -5.04
N GLY A 303 62.48 -14.97 -5.67
CA GLY A 303 63.54 -15.90 -5.27
C GLY A 303 63.25 -16.71 -3.99
N GLY A 304 62.00 -16.79 -3.59
CA GLY A 304 61.60 -17.47 -2.36
C GLY A 304 61.81 -16.67 -1.08
N SER A 305 62.05 -15.36 -1.18
CA SER A 305 62.39 -14.53 -0.01
C SER A 305 61.20 -14.38 0.96
N LEU A 306 61.50 -14.66 2.23
CA LEU A 306 60.59 -14.46 3.36
C LEU A 306 60.93 -13.19 4.16
N GLY A 307 62.00 -12.48 3.83
CA GLY A 307 62.52 -11.39 4.62
C GLY A 307 63.02 -11.86 5.99
N THR A 308 63.21 -10.89 6.91
CA THR A 308 63.63 -11.19 8.30
C THR A 308 62.38 -11.50 9.15
N PHE A 309 62.38 -12.62 9.86
CA PHE A 309 61.36 -13.02 10.83
C PHE A 309 61.95 -13.41 12.16
N THR A 310 61.13 -13.30 13.21
CA THR A 310 61.47 -13.68 14.57
C THR A 310 60.70 -14.93 14.98
N ARG A 311 61.04 -15.55 16.14
CA ARG A 311 60.29 -16.71 16.62
C ARG A 311 58.83 -16.40 16.85
N GLY A 312 57.98 -17.41 16.54
CA GLY A 312 56.49 -17.32 16.64
C GLY A 312 55.80 -16.82 15.35
N GLN A 313 56.55 -16.47 14.27
CA GLN A 313 55.99 -15.99 13.03
C GLN A 313 55.83 -17.08 11.93
N MET A 314 56.55 -18.21 12.04
CA MET A 314 56.53 -19.27 11.07
C MET A 314 56.10 -20.61 11.77
N ALA A 315 55.88 -21.68 10.98
CA ALA A 315 55.63 -22.99 11.53
C ALA A 315 56.80 -23.44 12.40
N LYS A 316 56.55 -24.05 13.55
CA LYS A 316 57.53 -24.37 14.58
C LYS A 316 58.73 -25.16 13.99
N GLU A 317 58.42 -26.18 13.18
CA GLU A 317 59.43 -27.00 12.56
C GLU A 317 60.34 -26.20 11.58
N PHE A 318 59.73 -25.26 10.87
CA PHE A 318 60.45 -24.36 10.00
C PHE A 318 61.36 -23.38 10.82
N GLU A 319 60.83 -22.78 11.87
CA GLU A 319 61.55 -21.92 12.76
C GLU A 319 62.76 -22.62 13.42
N ASP A 320 62.49 -23.81 13.98
CA ASP A 320 63.55 -24.55 14.70
C ASP A 320 64.71 -24.88 13.75
N ALA A 321 64.40 -25.19 12.49
CA ALA A 321 65.42 -25.39 11.45
C ALA A 321 66.13 -24.09 11.06
N ALA A 322 65.37 -23.01 10.81
CA ALA A 322 65.95 -21.74 10.37
C ALA A 322 66.81 -21.09 11.47
N PHE A 323 66.35 -21.08 12.71
CA PHE A 323 67.14 -20.54 13.83
C PHE A 323 68.33 -21.43 14.22
N GLY A 324 68.23 -22.76 13.98
CA GLY A 324 69.34 -23.69 14.20
C GLY A 324 70.40 -23.66 13.10
N GLY A 325 70.07 -23.17 11.90
CA GLY A 325 71.00 -23.08 10.78
C GLY A 325 72.08 -22.02 10.91
N GLN A 326 73.21 -22.21 10.24
CA GLN A 326 74.24 -21.18 10.15
C GLN A 326 74.01 -20.22 9.01
N LYS A 327 74.42 -18.96 9.12
CA LYS A 327 74.36 -18.01 8.04
C LYS A 327 75.00 -18.55 6.74
N GLY A 328 74.28 -18.47 5.65
CA GLY A 328 74.68 -18.97 4.36
C GLY A 328 74.52 -20.48 4.15
N SER A 329 73.88 -21.20 5.08
CA SER A 329 73.58 -22.60 4.89
C SER A 329 72.22 -22.77 4.22
N ILE A 330 72.07 -23.88 3.45
CA ILE A 330 70.84 -24.35 2.86
C ILE A 330 70.42 -25.63 3.60
N ILE A 331 69.29 -25.61 4.27
CA ILE A 331 68.78 -26.66 5.12
C ILE A 331 67.51 -27.29 4.55
N GLY A 332 67.17 -28.49 5.02
CA GLY A 332 65.99 -29.20 4.56
C GLY A 332 66.30 -30.47 3.76
N PRO A 333 65.25 -31.16 3.29
CA PRO A 333 63.81 -30.74 3.41
C PRO A 333 63.28 -30.80 4.83
N VAL A 334 62.65 -29.70 5.29
CA VAL A 334 61.95 -29.58 6.58
C VAL A 334 60.45 -29.81 6.35
N GLU A 335 59.88 -30.78 7.04
CA GLU A 335 58.48 -31.05 6.94
C GLU A 335 57.64 -30.15 7.82
N THR A 336 56.58 -29.53 7.28
CA THR A 336 55.56 -28.76 8.00
C THR A 336 54.20 -29.17 7.52
N SER A 337 53.12 -28.60 8.12
CA SER A 337 51.77 -28.80 7.64
C SER A 337 51.48 -28.28 6.20
N PHE A 338 52.36 -27.40 5.65
CA PHE A 338 52.27 -26.85 4.28
C PHE A 338 52.99 -27.68 3.24
N GLY A 339 53.92 -28.55 3.64
CA GLY A 339 54.73 -29.37 2.76
C GLY A 339 56.16 -29.48 3.20
N PHE A 340 57.07 -29.75 2.29
CA PHE A 340 58.53 -29.83 2.52
C PHE A 340 59.21 -28.56 2.10
N HIS A 341 59.99 -27.97 2.99
CA HIS A 341 60.72 -26.69 2.78
C HIS A 341 62.22 -26.92 2.65
N ILE A 342 62.80 -26.31 1.65
CA ILE A 342 64.23 -26.11 1.55
C ILE A 342 64.51 -24.64 1.88
N ILE A 343 65.33 -24.40 2.91
CA ILE A 343 65.50 -23.10 3.50
C ILE A 343 66.96 -22.63 3.34
N GLU A 344 67.16 -21.46 2.75
CA GLU A 344 68.44 -20.80 2.72
C GLU A 344 68.50 -19.75 3.80
N ILE A 345 69.47 -19.81 4.71
CA ILE A 345 69.68 -18.79 5.74
C ILE A 345 70.56 -17.67 5.15
N VAL A 346 69.90 -16.55 4.84
CA VAL A 346 70.59 -15.43 4.23
C VAL A 346 71.37 -14.64 5.29
N ASN A 347 70.74 -14.33 6.41
CA ASN A 347 71.35 -13.57 7.45
C ASN A 347 70.77 -13.87 8.84
N LYS A 348 71.54 -13.60 9.92
CA LYS A 348 71.08 -13.54 11.30
C LYS A 348 71.44 -12.22 11.91
N SER A 349 70.50 -11.57 12.52
CA SER A 349 70.69 -10.24 13.10
C SER A 349 69.81 -10.10 14.33
N GLU A 350 70.14 -9.17 15.18
CA GLU A 350 69.26 -8.72 16.22
C GLU A 350 68.20 -7.79 15.63
N THR A 351 66.95 -8.13 15.82
CA THR A 351 65.78 -7.34 15.41
C THR A 351 65.17 -6.66 16.64
N THR A 352 64.90 -5.36 16.52
CA THR A 352 64.22 -4.59 17.57
C THR A 352 62.71 -4.81 17.43
N LYS A 353 62.05 -5.06 18.58
CA LYS A 353 60.59 -5.03 18.67
C LYS A 353 60.16 -4.03 19.70
N VAL A 354 59.08 -3.32 19.42
CA VAL A 354 58.53 -2.23 20.24
C VAL A 354 57.12 -2.54 20.66
N LYS A 355 56.88 -2.53 21.96
CA LYS A 355 55.51 -2.53 22.58
C LYS A 355 55.17 -1.07 22.85
N ARG A 356 53.96 -0.66 22.42
CA ARG A 356 53.59 0.74 22.52
C ARG A 356 52.10 0.93 22.82
N GLN A 357 51.74 2.13 23.22
CA GLN A 357 50.37 2.64 23.16
C GLN A 357 50.32 3.72 22.07
N GLU A 358 49.22 3.73 21.36
CA GLU A 358 49.09 4.56 20.16
C GLU A 358 47.71 5.22 20.14
N LEU A 359 47.67 6.54 19.99
CA LEU A 359 46.52 7.34 19.69
C LEU A 359 46.59 7.76 18.21
N VAL A 360 45.51 7.57 17.48
CA VAL A 360 45.40 7.86 16.05
C VAL A 360 44.36 8.95 15.83
N LEU A 361 44.68 9.97 15.09
CA LEU A 361 43.75 10.97 14.57
C LEU A 361 43.85 10.96 13.03
N GLU A 362 42.73 10.58 12.39
CA GLU A 362 42.68 10.41 10.95
C GLU A 362 42.77 11.77 10.19
N LYS A 363 43.44 11.78 9.07
CA LYS A 363 43.47 12.89 8.14
C LYS A 363 42.61 12.60 6.92
N LYS A 364 42.12 13.68 6.30
CA LYS A 364 41.50 13.59 4.98
C LYS A 364 42.58 13.39 3.93
N PRO A 365 42.44 12.45 3.00
CA PRO A 365 43.43 12.16 1.98
C PRO A 365 43.59 13.33 0.99
N GLU A 366 44.75 13.47 0.39
CA GLU A 366 45.04 14.52 -0.61
C GLU A 366 44.17 14.39 -1.86
N LYS A 367 43.80 13.16 -2.21
CA LYS A 367 42.88 12.84 -3.33
C LYS A 367 41.74 12.00 -2.86
N PRO A 368 40.58 12.11 -3.52
CA PRO A 368 39.43 11.22 -3.20
C PRO A 368 39.82 9.75 -3.38
N LEU A 369 39.70 8.94 -2.32
CA LEU A 369 40.03 7.51 -2.39
C LEU A 369 38.88 6.71 -3.04
N ASN A 370 37.65 7.16 -2.84
CA ASN A 370 36.43 6.47 -3.26
C ASN A 370 35.32 7.46 -3.69
N GLY A 371 35.66 8.57 -4.26
CA GLY A 371 34.71 9.57 -4.76
C GLY A 371 34.17 9.17 -6.13
N TRP A 372 32.88 9.30 -6.33
CA TRP A 372 32.21 9.06 -7.60
C TRP A 372 31.50 10.32 -8.10
N VAL A 373 31.47 10.52 -9.41
CA VAL A 373 30.82 11.65 -10.09
C VAL A 373 29.83 11.08 -11.11
N ASP A 374 28.63 11.65 -11.15
CA ASP A 374 27.58 11.24 -12.07
C ASP A 374 27.96 11.53 -13.52
N THR A 375 27.75 10.56 -14.39
CA THR A 375 28.12 10.67 -15.82
C THR A 375 26.95 11.10 -16.72
N GLY A 376 25.72 11.17 -16.15
CA GLY A 376 24.48 11.39 -16.89
C GLY A 376 23.96 10.16 -17.63
N LEU A 377 24.68 9.04 -17.65
CA LEU A 377 24.21 7.77 -18.15
C LEU A 377 23.43 7.07 -17.05
N THR A 378 22.14 6.86 -17.28
CA THR A 378 21.20 6.32 -16.31
C THR A 378 20.35 5.19 -16.90
N GLY A 379 19.45 4.64 -16.12
CA GLY A 379 18.48 3.65 -16.57
C GLY A 379 17.57 4.09 -17.73
N LYS A 380 17.49 5.39 -18.03
CA LYS A 380 16.71 5.90 -19.19
C LYS A 380 17.27 5.46 -20.54
N GLN A 381 18.58 5.31 -20.65
CA GLN A 381 19.24 4.90 -21.86
C GLN A 381 19.43 3.38 -21.97
N PHE A 382 18.96 2.65 -20.99
CA PHE A 382 19.06 1.19 -20.90
C PHE A 382 17.87 0.52 -21.61
N THR A 383 18.10 -0.60 -22.34
CA THR A 383 17.06 -1.33 -23.08
C THR A 383 16.80 -2.73 -22.55
N HIS A 384 17.85 -3.49 -22.24
CA HIS A 384 17.73 -4.89 -21.84
C HIS A 384 18.92 -5.39 -21.03
N ALA A 385 18.65 -6.27 -20.07
CA ALA A 385 19.65 -7.04 -19.34
C ALA A 385 19.36 -8.54 -19.39
N SER A 386 20.40 -9.35 -19.41
CA SER A 386 20.29 -10.82 -19.32
C SER A 386 21.45 -11.40 -18.51
N ALA A 387 21.14 -12.36 -17.67
CA ALA A 387 22.16 -13.15 -16.97
C ALA A 387 22.68 -14.27 -17.87
N SER A 388 23.99 -14.48 -17.90
CA SER A 388 24.62 -15.60 -18.60
C SER A 388 25.80 -16.16 -17.81
N PRO A 389 26.16 -17.46 -18.01
CA PRO A 389 27.38 -17.98 -17.43
C PRO A 389 28.61 -17.20 -17.90
N ASN A 390 29.55 -16.96 -17.00
CA ASN A 390 30.81 -16.30 -17.34
C ASN A 390 31.68 -17.21 -18.20
N THR A 391 31.84 -16.89 -19.50
CA THR A 391 32.66 -17.70 -20.43
C THR A 391 34.16 -17.60 -20.16
N ASN A 392 34.61 -16.58 -19.44
CA ASN A 392 36.03 -16.30 -19.16
C ASN A 392 36.41 -16.52 -17.70
N GLY A 393 35.50 -17.07 -16.86
CA GLY A 393 35.76 -17.25 -15.43
C GLY A 393 34.70 -18.13 -14.75
N ILE A 394 34.73 -18.15 -13.42
CA ILE A 394 33.73 -18.86 -12.61
C ILE A 394 32.58 -17.92 -12.31
N GLY A 395 31.32 -18.43 -12.34
CA GLY A 395 30.12 -17.68 -11.96
C GLY A 395 29.31 -17.18 -13.14
N TYR A 396 28.54 -16.12 -12.92
CA TYR A 396 27.62 -15.52 -13.89
C TYR A 396 27.96 -14.05 -14.11
N VAL A 397 27.52 -13.54 -15.25
CA VAL A 397 27.66 -12.11 -15.64
C VAL A 397 26.28 -11.58 -16.05
N VAL A 398 26.12 -10.26 -15.98
CA VAL A 398 24.92 -9.59 -16.46
C VAL A 398 25.28 -8.77 -17.70
N ASN A 399 24.73 -9.18 -18.84
CA ASN A 399 24.87 -8.44 -20.09
C ASN A 399 23.82 -7.32 -20.08
N ILE A 400 24.25 -6.12 -20.45
CA ILE A 400 23.39 -4.94 -20.56
C ILE A 400 23.46 -4.37 -21.96
N GLN A 401 22.36 -3.81 -22.43
CA GLN A 401 22.23 -3.20 -23.73
C GLN A 401 21.61 -1.80 -23.61
N PHE A 402 22.21 -0.84 -24.31
CA PHE A 402 21.76 0.55 -24.35
C PHE A 402 21.02 0.87 -25.64
N ASN A 403 20.20 1.92 -25.63
CA ASN A 403 19.64 2.54 -26.82
C ASN A 403 20.68 3.38 -27.56
N ALA A 404 20.34 3.98 -28.69
CA ALA A 404 21.26 4.74 -29.52
C ALA A 404 21.90 5.96 -28.81
N GLU A 405 21.19 6.59 -27.87
CA GLU A 405 21.70 7.69 -27.04
C GLU A 405 22.67 7.16 -26.00
N GLY A 406 22.29 6.10 -25.29
CA GLY A 406 23.13 5.46 -24.29
C GLY A 406 24.38 4.84 -24.87
N GLN A 407 24.33 4.30 -26.08
CA GLN A 407 25.53 3.85 -26.81
C GLN A 407 26.54 4.97 -26.99
N LYS A 408 26.11 6.17 -27.39
CA LYS A 408 27.02 7.34 -27.53
C LYS A 408 27.60 7.74 -26.21
N LEU A 409 26.77 7.93 -25.18
CA LEU A 409 27.24 8.31 -23.85
C LEU A 409 28.20 7.27 -23.26
N PHE A 410 27.90 5.98 -23.43
CA PHE A 410 28.75 4.89 -22.92
C PHE A 410 30.07 4.79 -23.69
N THR A 411 30.06 5.02 -25.02
CA THR A 411 31.28 5.10 -25.83
C THR A 411 32.19 6.26 -25.37
N ASP A 412 31.62 7.45 -25.15
CA ASP A 412 32.36 8.60 -24.67
C ASP A 412 32.91 8.37 -23.27
N LEU A 413 32.09 7.76 -22.39
CA LEU A 413 32.46 7.42 -21.01
C LEU A 413 33.61 6.41 -20.97
N THR A 414 33.55 5.33 -21.76
CA THR A 414 34.61 4.30 -21.81
C THR A 414 35.90 4.85 -22.46
N LYS A 415 35.79 5.77 -23.43
CA LYS A 415 36.93 6.45 -24.03
C LYS A 415 37.65 7.38 -23.04
N LYS A 416 36.88 8.11 -22.19
CA LYS A 416 37.41 9.00 -21.14
C LYS A 416 38.09 8.23 -20.01
N ASN A 417 37.54 7.07 -19.67
CA ASN A 417 37.93 6.28 -18.50
C ASN A 417 38.73 5.01 -18.86
N LEU A 418 39.51 5.04 -19.94
CA LEU A 418 40.36 3.90 -20.31
C LEU A 418 41.38 3.60 -19.19
N ASN A 419 41.48 2.34 -18.76
CA ASN A 419 42.24 1.84 -17.60
C ASN A 419 41.78 2.42 -16.23
N LYS A 420 40.61 3.01 -16.17
CA LYS A 420 39.98 3.49 -14.92
C LYS A 420 38.68 2.74 -14.64
N PRO A 421 38.24 2.66 -13.39
CA PRO A 421 36.98 2.03 -13.07
C PRO A 421 35.79 2.94 -13.42
N ILE A 422 34.71 2.32 -13.89
CA ILE A 422 33.38 2.95 -13.97
C ILE A 422 32.51 2.27 -12.94
N GLY A 423 32.02 3.03 -11.98
CA GLY A 423 31.10 2.54 -10.95
C GLY A 423 29.69 2.35 -11.52
N ILE A 424 29.09 1.20 -11.25
CA ILE A 424 27.72 0.87 -11.57
C ILE A 424 26.96 0.87 -10.26
N PHE A 425 26.02 1.81 -10.13
CA PHE A 425 25.26 2.04 -8.92
C PHE A 425 23.78 1.68 -9.15
N LEU A 426 23.18 1.09 -8.14
CA LEU A 426 21.75 0.83 -8.07
C LEU A 426 21.26 1.41 -6.75
N ASP A 427 20.37 2.42 -6.79
CA ASP A 427 19.89 3.13 -5.60
C ASP A 427 21.03 3.65 -4.71
N GLU A 428 21.98 4.35 -5.31
CA GLU A 428 23.19 4.89 -4.64
C GLU A 428 24.17 3.81 -4.10
N GLN A 429 23.84 2.53 -4.19
CA GLN A 429 24.66 1.43 -3.73
C GLN A 429 25.53 0.93 -4.87
N GLU A 430 26.84 0.89 -4.66
CA GLU A 430 27.79 0.35 -5.64
C GLU A 430 27.60 -1.16 -5.80
N ILE A 431 27.25 -1.59 -7.03
CA ILE A 431 27.13 -3.00 -7.38
C ILE A 431 28.47 -3.57 -7.85
N SER A 432 29.15 -2.79 -8.68
CA SER A 432 30.42 -3.18 -9.31
C SER A 432 31.13 -1.95 -9.86
N ALA A 433 32.44 -1.99 -9.85
CA ALA A 433 33.28 -0.95 -10.45
C ALA A 433 34.33 -1.57 -11.39
N PRO A 434 33.90 -2.13 -12.55
CA PRO A 434 34.85 -2.73 -13.51
C PRO A 434 35.78 -1.70 -14.13
N THR A 435 37.05 -2.08 -14.30
CA THR A 435 38.01 -1.26 -15.00
C THR A 435 37.83 -1.38 -16.52
N VAL A 436 37.73 -0.25 -17.19
CA VAL A 436 37.60 -0.18 -18.66
C VAL A 436 38.88 -0.63 -19.33
N GLN A 437 38.89 -1.74 -20.02
CA GLN A 437 40.06 -2.27 -20.74
C GLN A 437 40.14 -1.78 -22.19
N THR A 438 38.98 -1.57 -22.81
CA THR A 438 38.88 -1.11 -24.22
C THR A 438 37.68 -0.17 -24.34
N VAL A 439 37.72 0.69 -25.37
CA VAL A 439 36.57 1.53 -25.72
C VAL A 439 35.42 0.62 -26.21
N ILE A 440 34.21 0.80 -25.65
CA ILE A 440 33.04 0.01 -26.01
C ILE A 440 32.12 0.88 -26.85
N ASP A 441 32.01 0.57 -28.14
CA ASP A 441 31.20 1.29 -29.13
C ASP A 441 29.97 0.51 -29.63
N THR A 442 29.80 -0.74 -29.16
CA THR A 442 28.72 -1.64 -29.59
C THR A 442 27.39 -1.35 -28.91
N GLY A 443 27.35 -0.50 -27.88
CA GLY A 443 26.15 -0.29 -27.06
C GLY A 443 25.78 -1.50 -26.16
N GLN A 444 26.70 -2.46 -26.03
CA GLN A 444 26.56 -3.61 -25.14
C GLN A 444 27.72 -3.61 -24.14
N ALA A 445 27.39 -3.89 -22.87
CA ALA A 445 28.39 -4.01 -21.81
C ALA A 445 28.07 -5.23 -20.93
N VAL A 446 29.08 -5.67 -20.19
CA VAL A 446 28.96 -6.83 -19.30
C VAL A 446 29.33 -6.37 -17.89
N ILE A 447 28.39 -6.57 -16.95
CA ILE A 447 28.66 -6.38 -15.53
C ILE A 447 29.26 -7.67 -15.00
N THR A 448 30.52 -7.61 -14.60
CA THR A 448 31.24 -8.72 -13.98
C THR A 448 31.28 -8.53 -12.46
N GLY A 449 31.25 -9.65 -11.73
CA GLY A 449 31.31 -9.66 -10.25
C GLY A 449 31.18 -11.07 -9.73
N ASN A 450 31.11 -11.23 -8.42
CA ASN A 450 30.92 -12.53 -7.77
C ASN A 450 29.44 -12.95 -7.81
N PHE A 451 28.85 -13.02 -9.01
CA PHE A 451 27.45 -13.38 -9.17
C PHE A 451 27.24 -14.89 -9.24
N THR A 452 26.26 -15.36 -8.46
CA THR A 452 25.66 -16.70 -8.67
C THR A 452 24.59 -16.61 -9.78
N ALA A 453 24.08 -17.75 -10.24
CA ALA A 453 22.95 -17.78 -11.19
C ALA A 453 21.73 -16.98 -10.69
N VAL A 454 21.46 -17.10 -9.40
CA VAL A 454 20.33 -16.43 -8.74
C VAL A 454 20.55 -14.91 -8.69
N THR A 455 21.68 -14.45 -8.15
CA THR A 455 21.95 -13.02 -7.98
C THR A 455 22.15 -12.28 -9.32
N ALA A 456 22.69 -12.95 -10.34
CA ALA A 456 22.78 -12.38 -11.69
C ALA A 456 21.39 -12.25 -12.34
N SER A 457 20.53 -13.26 -12.17
CA SER A 457 19.16 -13.22 -12.69
C SER A 457 18.31 -12.17 -11.98
N GLU A 458 18.45 -12.02 -10.66
CA GLU A 458 17.79 -10.97 -9.87
C GLU A 458 18.23 -9.58 -10.31
N LEU A 459 19.53 -9.36 -10.50
CA LEU A 459 20.04 -8.07 -10.98
C LEU A 459 19.52 -7.77 -12.39
N ALA A 460 19.57 -8.73 -13.32
CA ALA A 460 19.04 -8.55 -14.66
C ALA A 460 17.53 -8.26 -14.66
N SER A 461 16.77 -8.94 -13.79
CA SER A 461 15.34 -8.69 -13.61
C SER A 461 15.07 -7.28 -13.08
N ASN A 462 15.81 -6.83 -12.05
CA ASN A 462 15.69 -5.51 -11.48
C ASN A 462 16.00 -4.41 -12.51
N LEU A 463 17.04 -4.61 -13.33
CA LEU A 463 17.39 -3.70 -14.41
C LEU A 463 16.30 -3.66 -15.51
N ASN A 464 15.74 -4.81 -15.89
CA ASN A 464 14.67 -4.91 -16.90
C ASN A 464 13.33 -4.35 -16.44
N THR A 465 13.05 -4.32 -15.13
CA THR A 465 11.82 -3.72 -14.59
C THR A 465 11.82 -2.19 -14.65
N GLY A 466 12.96 -1.59 -14.95
CA GLY A 466 13.10 -0.18 -15.36
C GLY A 466 13.10 0.82 -14.22
N ALA A 467 13.75 1.94 -14.46
CA ALA A 467 13.61 3.14 -13.65
C ALA A 467 12.21 3.74 -13.83
N LEU A 468 11.62 4.27 -12.78
CA LEU A 468 10.36 5.01 -12.89
C LEU A 468 10.60 6.29 -13.71
N PRO A 469 9.75 6.59 -14.71
CA PRO A 469 9.91 7.78 -15.56
C PRO A 469 9.80 9.11 -14.80
N ALA A 470 9.19 9.12 -13.61
CA ALA A 470 9.17 10.24 -12.69
C ALA A 470 9.15 9.73 -11.25
N PRO A 471 9.60 10.53 -10.26
CA PRO A 471 9.58 10.14 -8.86
C PRO A 471 8.16 9.88 -8.35
N VAL A 472 8.00 8.92 -7.46
CA VAL A 472 6.76 8.62 -6.77
C VAL A 472 6.95 8.76 -5.26
N ILE A 473 5.97 9.38 -4.61
CA ILE A 473 5.97 9.64 -3.17
C ILE A 473 4.83 8.84 -2.56
N LEU A 474 5.13 7.97 -1.61
CA LEU A 474 4.10 7.26 -0.83
C LEU A 474 3.37 8.27 0.05
N ILE A 475 2.07 8.44 -0.16
CA ILE A 475 1.24 9.44 0.51
C ILE A 475 0.10 8.83 1.32
N GLY A 476 -0.09 7.54 1.20
CA GLY A 476 -1.11 6.82 1.95
C GLY A 476 -0.90 5.32 1.88
N GLN A 477 -1.28 4.66 2.94
CA GLN A 477 -1.22 3.23 3.09
C GLN A 477 -2.46 2.76 3.82
N ASN A 478 -3.03 1.65 3.35
CA ASN A 478 -4.13 0.96 4.03
C ASN A 478 -3.81 -0.53 4.07
N THR A 479 -3.72 -1.09 5.26
CA THR A 479 -3.47 -2.51 5.48
C THR A 479 -4.62 -3.10 6.26
N VAL A 480 -5.14 -4.21 5.77
CA VAL A 480 -6.22 -4.98 6.39
C VAL A 480 -5.70 -6.38 6.69
N GLY A 481 -5.81 -6.80 7.94
CA GLY A 481 -5.45 -8.17 8.33
C GLY A 481 -6.37 -9.19 7.66
N ALA A 482 -5.81 -10.32 7.20
CA ALA A 482 -6.57 -11.37 6.51
C ALA A 482 -7.72 -11.93 7.37
N THR A 483 -7.53 -12.02 8.69
CA THR A 483 -8.58 -12.48 9.62
C THR A 483 -9.75 -11.52 9.68
N LEU A 484 -9.48 -10.20 9.71
CA LEU A 484 -10.54 -9.19 9.73
C LEU A 484 -11.35 -9.20 8.43
N GLY A 485 -10.69 -9.38 7.29
CA GLY A 485 -11.36 -9.49 5.98
C GLY A 485 -12.27 -10.72 5.90
N GLN A 486 -11.78 -11.88 6.33
CA GLN A 486 -12.54 -13.12 6.32
C GLN A 486 -13.76 -13.06 7.26
N ASP A 487 -13.58 -12.56 8.48
CA ASP A 487 -14.69 -12.37 9.44
C ASP A 487 -15.74 -11.40 8.88
N ALA A 488 -15.31 -10.35 8.19
CA ALA A 488 -16.22 -9.40 7.56
C ALA A 488 -17.03 -10.04 6.41
N LEU A 489 -16.40 -10.89 5.58
CA LEU A 489 -17.05 -11.63 4.52
C LEU A 489 -18.08 -12.61 5.09
N ASP A 490 -17.70 -13.41 6.08
CA ASP A 490 -18.58 -14.39 6.72
C ASP A 490 -19.81 -13.73 7.35
N ASN A 491 -19.61 -12.61 8.02
CA ASN A 491 -20.69 -11.83 8.64
C ASN A 491 -21.60 -11.19 7.58
N ALA A 492 -21.05 -10.64 6.50
CA ALA A 492 -21.84 -10.10 5.40
C ALA A 492 -22.67 -11.18 4.69
N MET A 493 -22.12 -12.39 4.51
CA MET A 493 -22.83 -13.53 3.94
C MET A 493 -23.97 -14.00 4.86
N LYS A 494 -23.76 -14.09 6.18
CA LYS A 494 -24.81 -14.39 7.16
C LYS A 494 -25.91 -13.34 7.12
N ALA A 495 -25.54 -12.05 7.09
CA ALA A 495 -26.49 -10.94 6.97
C ALA A 495 -27.35 -11.04 5.71
N GLY A 496 -26.69 -11.27 4.56
CA GLY A 496 -27.36 -11.45 3.27
C GLY A 496 -28.34 -12.61 3.29
N PHE A 497 -27.94 -13.76 3.84
CA PHE A 497 -28.81 -14.94 3.95
C PHE A 497 -30.01 -14.70 4.87
N ILE A 498 -29.80 -14.11 6.06
CA ILE A 498 -30.88 -13.80 7.00
C ILE A 498 -31.82 -12.74 6.43
N GLY A 499 -31.28 -11.67 5.82
CA GLY A 499 -32.08 -10.64 5.16
C GLY A 499 -32.94 -11.21 4.04
N LEU A 500 -32.37 -12.08 3.21
CA LEU A 500 -33.08 -12.77 2.13
C LEU A 500 -34.16 -13.67 2.67
N LEU A 501 -33.90 -14.44 3.76
CA LEU A 501 -34.91 -15.32 4.37
C LEU A 501 -36.11 -14.53 4.89
N VAL A 502 -35.88 -13.43 5.61
CA VAL A 502 -36.96 -12.55 6.12
C VAL A 502 -37.73 -11.93 4.95
N LEU A 503 -37.04 -11.52 3.88
CA LEU A 503 -37.65 -10.98 2.67
C LEU A 503 -38.54 -12.04 1.98
N ILE A 504 -38.08 -13.29 1.88
CA ILE A 504 -38.89 -14.42 1.35
C ILE A 504 -40.19 -14.59 2.15
N VAL A 505 -40.05 -14.62 3.48
CA VAL A 505 -41.25 -14.77 4.37
C VAL A 505 -42.19 -13.58 4.16
N PHE A 506 -41.70 -12.36 4.12
CA PHE A 506 -42.51 -11.17 3.88
C PHE A 506 -43.23 -11.22 2.52
N MET A 507 -42.53 -11.58 1.44
CA MET A 507 -43.12 -11.65 0.10
C MET A 507 -44.20 -12.73 -0.02
N LEU A 508 -44.00 -13.89 0.59
CA LEU A 508 -45.00 -14.96 0.59
C LEU A 508 -46.21 -14.61 1.44
N ALA A 509 -46.01 -14.03 2.63
CA ALA A 509 -47.07 -13.65 3.55
C ALA A 509 -47.98 -12.55 3.00
N TYR A 510 -47.37 -11.50 2.40
CA TYR A 510 -48.10 -10.32 1.97
C TYR A 510 -48.59 -10.42 0.51
N TYR A 511 -47.73 -10.89 -0.42
CA TYR A 511 -48.07 -10.94 -1.87
C TYR A 511 -48.50 -12.32 -2.38
N ARG A 512 -48.44 -13.37 -1.54
CA ARG A 512 -48.91 -14.74 -1.83
C ARG A 512 -48.36 -15.26 -3.16
N LEU A 513 -49.21 -15.59 -4.14
CA LEU A 513 -48.83 -16.19 -5.41
C LEU A 513 -48.01 -15.22 -6.31
N PRO A 514 -48.35 -13.94 -6.48
CA PRO A 514 -47.46 -12.96 -7.09
C PRO A 514 -46.09 -12.87 -6.40
N GLY A 515 -46.07 -12.96 -5.05
CA GLY A 515 -44.84 -13.00 -4.27
C GLY A 515 -43.96 -14.19 -4.63
N LEU A 516 -44.53 -15.38 -4.79
CA LEU A 516 -43.77 -16.56 -5.26
C LEU A 516 -43.15 -16.35 -6.65
N ALA A 517 -43.89 -15.74 -7.57
CA ALA A 517 -43.37 -15.43 -8.91
C ALA A 517 -42.21 -14.42 -8.84
N ALA A 518 -42.31 -13.41 -7.96
CA ALA A 518 -41.21 -12.45 -7.73
C ALA A 518 -39.96 -13.12 -7.12
N LEU A 519 -40.14 -14.08 -6.19
CA LEU A 519 -39.04 -14.83 -5.59
C LEU A 519 -38.29 -15.70 -6.59
N LEU A 520 -38.98 -16.31 -7.55
CA LEU A 520 -38.35 -17.02 -8.68
C LEU A 520 -37.56 -16.03 -9.56
N GLY A 521 -38.11 -14.84 -9.82
CA GLY A 521 -37.40 -13.76 -10.49
C GLY A 521 -36.18 -13.29 -9.72
N LEU A 522 -36.27 -13.20 -8.37
CA LEU A 522 -35.17 -12.81 -7.50
C LEU A 522 -34.05 -13.87 -7.45
N ALA A 523 -34.39 -15.15 -7.46
CA ALA A 523 -33.40 -16.23 -7.55
C ALA A 523 -32.59 -16.12 -8.86
N LEU A 524 -33.26 -15.87 -9.99
CA LEU A 524 -32.59 -15.62 -11.27
C LEU A 524 -31.80 -14.34 -11.26
N TYR A 525 -32.28 -13.29 -10.60
CA TYR A 525 -31.54 -12.04 -10.40
C TYR A 525 -30.21 -12.31 -9.70
N GLY A 526 -30.20 -13.12 -8.63
CA GLY A 526 -28.96 -13.48 -7.92
C GLY A 526 -27.97 -14.23 -8.81
N ILE A 527 -28.44 -15.23 -9.57
CA ILE A 527 -27.62 -16.02 -10.49
C ILE A 527 -27.03 -15.13 -11.59
N ILE A 528 -27.84 -14.29 -12.24
CA ILE A 528 -27.38 -13.40 -13.30
C ILE A 528 -26.35 -12.39 -12.76
N SER A 529 -26.64 -11.79 -11.59
CA SER A 529 -25.73 -10.82 -10.98
C SER A 529 -24.38 -11.44 -10.62
N ALA A 530 -24.39 -12.62 -9.98
CA ALA A 530 -23.18 -13.36 -9.63
C ALA A 530 -22.36 -13.70 -10.89
N THR A 531 -23.01 -14.17 -11.96
CA THR A 531 -22.35 -14.49 -13.22
C THR A 531 -21.76 -13.24 -13.87
N VAL A 532 -22.48 -12.11 -13.86
CA VAL A 532 -21.98 -10.83 -14.42
C VAL A 532 -20.76 -10.37 -13.64
N PHE A 533 -20.77 -10.44 -12.31
CA PHE A 533 -19.62 -10.04 -11.49
C PHE A 533 -18.38 -10.88 -11.78
N GLN A 534 -18.54 -12.19 -11.97
CA GLN A 534 -17.45 -13.10 -12.33
C GLN A 534 -16.91 -12.87 -13.74
N LEU A 535 -17.81 -12.76 -14.76
CA LEU A 535 -17.41 -12.62 -16.17
C LEU A 535 -16.71 -11.28 -16.46
N PHE A 536 -17.14 -10.20 -15.81
CA PHE A 536 -16.54 -8.87 -15.98
C PHE A 536 -15.43 -8.58 -14.96
N HIS A 537 -15.00 -9.59 -14.21
CA HIS A 537 -13.91 -9.49 -13.23
C HIS A 537 -14.12 -8.31 -12.26
N ILE A 538 -15.36 -8.12 -11.80
CA ILE A 538 -15.69 -7.01 -10.91
C ILE A 538 -15.16 -7.33 -9.52
N THR A 539 -14.29 -6.46 -9.00
CA THR A 539 -13.74 -6.60 -7.65
C THR A 539 -14.83 -6.35 -6.61
N LEU A 540 -15.17 -7.39 -5.86
CA LEU A 540 -16.13 -7.33 -4.77
C LEU A 540 -15.44 -6.84 -3.51
N THR A 541 -15.70 -5.59 -3.11
CA THR A 541 -15.31 -5.02 -1.83
C THR A 541 -16.43 -5.24 -0.80
N LEU A 542 -16.14 -5.06 0.48
CA LEU A 542 -17.14 -5.13 1.55
C LEU A 542 -18.30 -4.14 1.31
N ALA A 543 -17.95 -2.92 0.88
CA ALA A 543 -18.94 -1.94 0.44
C ALA A 543 -19.70 -2.42 -0.82
N GLY A 544 -19.03 -3.09 -1.76
CA GLY A 544 -19.65 -3.69 -2.95
C GLY A 544 -20.64 -4.79 -2.60
N ILE A 545 -20.33 -5.65 -1.62
CA ILE A 545 -21.28 -6.64 -1.10
C ILE A 545 -22.49 -5.95 -0.44
N ALA A 546 -22.27 -4.88 0.34
CA ALA A 546 -23.35 -4.09 0.91
C ALA A 546 -24.24 -3.47 -0.19
N GLY A 547 -23.65 -2.97 -1.29
CA GLY A 547 -24.35 -2.50 -2.48
C GLY A 547 -25.18 -3.60 -3.15
N PHE A 548 -24.63 -4.80 -3.26
CA PHE A 548 -25.37 -5.96 -3.78
C PHE A 548 -26.53 -6.35 -2.87
N ILE A 549 -26.33 -6.41 -1.55
CA ILE A 549 -27.42 -6.71 -0.58
C ILE A 549 -28.51 -5.63 -0.66
N LEU A 550 -28.14 -4.35 -0.75
CA LEU A 550 -29.07 -3.25 -0.94
C LEU A 550 -29.86 -3.43 -2.26
N SER A 551 -29.20 -3.85 -3.33
CA SER A 551 -29.84 -4.06 -4.63
C SER A 551 -30.82 -5.24 -4.64
N ILE A 552 -30.66 -6.25 -3.76
CA ILE A 552 -31.66 -7.32 -3.52
C ILE A 552 -32.98 -6.71 -3.02
N GLY A 553 -32.91 -5.78 -2.05
CA GLY A 553 -34.09 -5.04 -1.57
C GLY A 553 -34.78 -4.28 -2.70
N MET A 554 -34.02 -3.56 -3.53
CA MET A 554 -34.54 -2.83 -4.70
C MET A 554 -35.04 -3.73 -5.82
N ALA A 555 -34.49 -4.95 -5.99
CA ALA A 555 -34.95 -5.89 -7.00
C ALA A 555 -36.39 -6.34 -6.75
N VAL A 556 -36.80 -6.39 -5.49
CA VAL A 556 -38.18 -6.73 -5.12
C VAL A 556 -39.13 -5.52 -5.25
N ASP A 557 -38.62 -4.30 -5.11
CA ASP A 557 -39.41 -3.07 -5.18
C ASP A 557 -40.15 -2.90 -6.51
N ALA A 558 -39.50 -3.14 -7.65
CA ALA A 558 -40.17 -3.12 -8.95
C ALA A 558 -41.33 -4.11 -9.04
N ASN A 559 -41.22 -5.28 -8.41
CA ASN A 559 -42.29 -6.28 -8.33
C ASN A 559 -43.41 -5.79 -7.42
N ILE A 560 -43.09 -5.18 -6.28
CA ILE A 560 -44.07 -4.57 -5.37
C ILE A 560 -44.92 -3.54 -6.12
N LEU A 561 -44.25 -2.65 -6.88
CA LEU A 561 -44.94 -1.64 -7.69
C LEU A 561 -45.92 -2.26 -8.69
N ILE A 562 -45.50 -3.33 -9.37
CA ILE A 562 -46.39 -4.07 -10.31
C ILE A 562 -47.57 -4.70 -9.56
N PHE A 563 -47.34 -5.31 -8.42
CA PHE A 563 -48.40 -6.06 -7.68
C PHE A 563 -49.40 -5.13 -7.00
N GLU A 564 -48.96 -3.99 -6.47
CA GLU A 564 -49.88 -2.97 -5.95
C GLU A 564 -50.74 -2.37 -7.08
N ARG A 565 -50.16 -2.14 -8.28
CA ARG A 565 -50.95 -1.76 -9.48
C ARG A 565 -51.92 -2.85 -9.92
N LEU A 566 -51.51 -4.13 -9.88
CA LEU A 566 -52.38 -5.26 -10.12
C LEU A 566 -53.57 -5.29 -9.13
N LYS A 567 -53.31 -5.07 -7.86
CA LYS A 567 -54.33 -4.99 -6.78
C LYS A 567 -55.30 -3.85 -7.06
N GLU A 568 -54.81 -2.64 -7.39
CA GLU A 568 -55.67 -1.49 -7.72
C GLU A 568 -56.63 -1.82 -8.90
N GLU A 569 -56.12 -2.51 -9.95
CA GLU A 569 -56.93 -2.87 -11.11
C GLU A 569 -57.95 -3.97 -10.80
N LEU A 570 -57.63 -4.92 -9.93
CA LEU A 570 -58.56 -5.93 -9.44
C LEU A 570 -59.66 -5.35 -8.58
N VAL A 571 -59.34 -4.43 -7.66
CA VAL A 571 -60.31 -3.70 -6.83
C VAL A 571 -61.20 -2.83 -7.71
N GLY A 572 -60.65 -2.27 -8.80
CA GLY A 572 -61.39 -1.53 -9.80
C GLY A 572 -62.32 -2.37 -10.70
N GLY A 573 -62.43 -3.72 -10.43
CA GLY A 573 -63.37 -4.60 -11.11
C GLY A 573 -62.93 -5.20 -12.43
N LYS A 574 -61.66 -5.07 -12.81
CA LYS A 574 -61.11 -5.71 -14.02
C LYS A 574 -60.94 -7.22 -13.82
N SER A 575 -61.07 -7.98 -14.91
CA SER A 575 -60.75 -9.41 -14.90
C SER A 575 -59.24 -9.59 -14.54
N LEU A 576 -58.91 -10.74 -13.95
CA LEU A 576 -57.53 -11.03 -13.50
C LEU A 576 -56.50 -10.88 -14.66
N GLU A 577 -56.83 -11.37 -15.86
CA GLU A 577 -55.95 -11.23 -17.05
C GLU A 577 -55.74 -9.77 -17.45
N ALA A 578 -56.83 -8.98 -17.48
CA ALA A 578 -56.76 -7.56 -17.83
C ALA A 578 -56.01 -6.76 -16.74
N ALA A 579 -56.17 -7.13 -15.46
CA ALA A 579 -55.49 -6.52 -14.33
C ALA A 579 -53.99 -6.81 -14.34
N ILE A 580 -53.54 -8.04 -14.62
CA ILE A 580 -52.13 -8.41 -14.80
C ILE A 580 -51.52 -7.56 -15.90
N LYS A 581 -52.10 -7.52 -17.08
CA LYS A 581 -51.61 -6.76 -18.25
C LYS A 581 -51.54 -5.25 -17.96
N ALA A 582 -52.54 -4.71 -17.29
CA ALA A 582 -52.61 -3.30 -16.92
C ALA A 582 -51.54 -2.96 -15.84
N GLY A 583 -51.38 -3.85 -14.82
CA GLY A 583 -50.37 -3.69 -13.75
C GLY A 583 -48.94 -3.54 -14.31
N PHE A 584 -48.49 -4.44 -15.17
CA PHE A 584 -47.17 -4.37 -15.81
C PHE A 584 -47.03 -3.13 -16.69
N ASN A 585 -48.02 -2.81 -17.50
CA ASN A 585 -47.89 -1.68 -18.42
C ASN A 585 -47.90 -0.31 -17.74
N ARG A 586 -48.67 -0.16 -16.63
CA ARG A 586 -48.79 1.10 -15.88
C ARG A 586 -47.63 1.30 -14.91
N ALA A 587 -47.03 0.23 -14.40
CA ALA A 587 -45.91 0.32 -13.49
C ALA A 587 -44.61 0.71 -14.20
N TRP A 588 -44.47 0.43 -15.50
CA TRP A 588 -43.22 0.60 -16.23
C TRP A 588 -42.63 2.01 -16.17
N SER A 589 -43.45 3.07 -16.39
CA SER A 589 -42.95 4.44 -16.35
C SER A 589 -42.37 4.83 -15.01
N SER A 590 -43.04 4.45 -13.91
CA SER A 590 -42.57 4.72 -12.56
C SER A 590 -41.31 3.90 -12.23
N ILE A 591 -41.24 2.61 -12.64
CA ILE A 591 -40.07 1.74 -12.45
C ILE A 591 -38.88 2.34 -13.20
N HIS A 592 -39.06 2.73 -14.46
CA HIS A 592 -37.99 3.32 -15.27
C HIS A 592 -37.46 4.62 -14.68
N ASP A 593 -38.35 5.58 -14.36
CA ASP A 593 -37.94 6.91 -13.90
C ASP A 593 -37.28 6.85 -12.51
N SER A 594 -37.79 6.04 -11.62
CA SER A 594 -37.22 5.88 -10.28
C SER A 594 -35.86 5.19 -10.30
N ASN A 595 -35.69 4.10 -11.06
CA ASN A 595 -34.39 3.42 -11.16
C ASN A 595 -33.35 4.25 -11.94
N LEU A 596 -33.78 5.06 -12.90
CA LEU A 596 -32.87 5.97 -13.60
C LEU A 596 -32.29 7.04 -12.64
N SER A 597 -33.08 7.54 -11.66
CA SER A 597 -32.55 8.46 -10.65
C SER A 597 -31.43 7.81 -9.81
N SER A 598 -31.60 6.53 -9.41
CA SER A 598 -30.59 5.78 -8.66
C SER A 598 -29.36 5.48 -9.51
N LEU A 599 -29.52 5.17 -10.81
CA LEU A 599 -28.38 4.99 -11.74
C LEU A 599 -27.58 6.28 -11.93
N ILE A 600 -28.23 7.43 -11.96
CA ILE A 600 -27.55 8.75 -12.01
C ILE A 600 -26.69 8.94 -10.77
N THR A 601 -27.23 8.58 -9.60
CA THR A 601 -26.45 8.65 -8.34
C THR A 601 -25.27 7.68 -8.36
N CYS A 602 -25.45 6.45 -8.85
CA CYS A 602 -24.35 5.50 -9.02
C CYS A 602 -23.25 6.04 -9.95
N LEU A 603 -23.63 6.72 -11.03
CA LEU A 603 -22.67 7.34 -11.95
C LEU A 603 -21.86 8.45 -11.25
N ILE A 604 -22.50 9.30 -10.47
CA ILE A 604 -21.82 10.35 -9.68
C ILE A 604 -20.87 9.72 -8.66
N LEU A 605 -21.30 8.67 -7.94
CA LEU A 605 -20.45 7.91 -7.02
C LEU A 605 -19.24 7.29 -7.74
N PHE A 606 -19.42 6.78 -8.95
CA PHE A 606 -18.34 6.20 -9.74
C PHE A 606 -17.31 7.25 -10.17
N ILE A 607 -17.76 8.46 -10.55
CA ILE A 607 -16.85 9.53 -11.01
C ILE A 607 -16.05 10.13 -9.86
N PHE A 608 -16.70 10.41 -8.71
CA PHE A 608 -16.09 11.14 -7.59
C PHE A 608 -15.59 10.23 -6.45
N GLY A 609 -15.93 8.94 -6.47
CA GLY A 609 -15.65 8.00 -5.40
C GLY A 609 -14.23 7.45 -5.42
N THR A 610 -13.76 7.02 -4.25
CA THR A 610 -12.57 6.17 -4.07
C THR A 610 -12.84 4.76 -4.64
N ASN A 611 -11.83 3.90 -4.75
CA ASN A 611 -12.00 2.54 -5.29
C ASN A 611 -13.05 1.71 -4.52
N ILE A 612 -13.08 1.84 -3.20
CA ILE A 612 -14.11 1.17 -2.37
C ILE A 612 -15.51 1.66 -2.76
N ILE A 613 -15.66 2.97 -2.95
CA ILE A 613 -16.93 3.60 -3.36
C ILE A 613 -17.30 3.21 -4.80
N LYS A 614 -16.32 3.14 -5.71
CA LYS A 614 -16.54 2.68 -7.09
C LYS A 614 -17.05 1.25 -7.13
N GLY A 615 -16.49 0.36 -6.28
CA GLY A 615 -16.97 -1.02 -6.13
C GLY A 615 -18.45 -1.07 -5.73
N PHE A 616 -18.85 -0.29 -4.71
CA PHE A 616 -20.25 -0.14 -4.31
C PHE A 616 -21.13 0.38 -5.46
N ALA A 617 -20.70 1.45 -6.13
CA ALA A 617 -21.48 2.07 -7.20
C ALA A 617 -21.72 1.13 -8.39
N ILE A 618 -20.69 0.37 -8.78
CA ILE A 618 -20.78 -0.59 -9.91
C ILE A 618 -21.71 -1.74 -9.54
N THR A 619 -21.52 -2.37 -8.38
CA THR A 619 -22.37 -3.52 -7.95
C THR A 619 -23.81 -3.11 -7.81
N LEU A 620 -24.09 -1.93 -7.25
CA LEU A 620 -25.42 -1.36 -7.13
C LEU A 620 -26.04 -1.05 -8.50
N ALA A 621 -25.30 -0.40 -9.40
CA ALA A 621 -25.79 -0.05 -10.75
C ALA A 621 -26.13 -1.31 -11.58
N ILE A 622 -25.25 -2.31 -11.57
CA ILE A 622 -25.50 -3.60 -12.24
C ILE A 622 -26.72 -4.29 -11.64
N GLY A 623 -26.82 -4.31 -10.31
CA GLY A 623 -27.99 -4.84 -9.61
C GLY A 623 -29.28 -4.16 -10.04
N ILE A 624 -29.32 -2.82 -10.13
CA ILE A 624 -30.49 -2.07 -10.58
C ILE A 624 -30.87 -2.45 -12.03
N VAL A 625 -29.91 -2.51 -12.96
CA VAL A 625 -30.20 -2.86 -14.37
C VAL A 625 -30.74 -4.28 -14.49
N ILE A 626 -30.12 -5.25 -13.78
CA ILE A 626 -30.58 -6.64 -13.79
C ILE A 626 -31.97 -6.75 -13.13
N SER A 627 -32.21 -6.01 -12.03
CA SER A 627 -33.51 -6.02 -11.36
C SER A 627 -34.66 -5.55 -12.24
N MET A 628 -34.44 -4.47 -13.01
CA MET A 628 -35.42 -3.98 -13.99
C MET A 628 -35.74 -5.05 -15.05
N PHE A 629 -34.71 -5.72 -15.56
CA PHE A 629 -34.89 -6.80 -16.53
C PHE A 629 -35.65 -7.98 -15.93
N THR A 630 -35.27 -8.44 -14.73
CA THR A 630 -35.89 -9.60 -14.08
C THR A 630 -37.35 -9.33 -13.70
N ALA A 631 -37.65 -8.15 -13.16
CA ALA A 631 -39.02 -7.79 -12.79
C ALA A 631 -39.95 -7.70 -14.00
N VAL A 632 -39.52 -7.08 -15.10
CA VAL A 632 -40.40 -6.81 -16.26
C VAL A 632 -40.54 -8.03 -17.17
N TYR A 633 -39.48 -8.82 -17.36
CA TYR A 633 -39.48 -9.94 -18.32
C TYR A 633 -39.62 -11.31 -17.65
N LEU A 634 -38.79 -11.59 -16.63
CA LEU A 634 -38.76 -12.91 -15.99
C LEU A 634 -39.94 -13.10 -15.07
N THR A 635 -40.18 -12.17 -14.15
CA THR A 635 -41.32 -12.24 -13.21
C THR A 635 -42.65 -12.25 -13.98
N ARG A 636 -42.77 -11.46 -15.07
CA ARG A 636 -43.95 -11.48 -15.92
C ARG A 636 -44.22 -12.86 -16.50
N THR A 637 -43.18 -13.55 -16.97
CA THR A 637 -43.31 -14.91 -17.51
C THR A 637 -43.82 -15.88 -16.45
N PHE A 638 -43.34 -15.78 -15.20
CA PHE A 638 -43.78 -16.61 -14.08
C PHE A 638 -45.22 -16.25 -13.62
N VAL A 639 -45.58 -14.98 -13.61
CA VAL A 639 -46.95 -14.52 -13.33
C VAL A 639 -47.91 -15.02 -14.40
N ASP A 640 -47.55 -14.93 -15.69
CA ASP A 640 -48.36 -15.45 -16.79
C ASP A 640 -48.53 -17.01 -16.70
N LEU A 641 -47.48 -17.71 -16.28
CA LEU A 641 -47.53 -19.17 -16.02
C LEU A 641 -48.40 -19.48 -14.83
N ALA A 642 -48.27 -18.79 -13.71
CA ALA A 642 -49.05 -18.95 -12.48
C ALA A 642 -50.56 -18.69 -12.74
N TYR A 643 -50.90 -17.66 -13.53
CA TYR A 643 -52.24 -17.33 -13.91
C TYR A 643 -52.96 -18.49 -14.63
N ARG A 644 -52.25 -19.27 -15.41
CA ARG A 644 -52.85 -20.38 -16.15
C ARG A 644 -53.25 -21.55 -15.24
N TRP A 645 -52.50 -21.78 -14.18
CA TRP A 645 -52.73 -22.88 -13.25
C TRP A 645 -53.64 -22.47 -12.09
N PHE A 646 -53.57 -21.23 -11.66
CA PHE A 646 -54.25 -20.71 -10.50
C PHE A 646 -55.14 -19.51 -10.86
N LYS A 647 -56.38 -19.77 -11.25
CA LYS A 647 -57.36 -18.75 -11.66
C LYS A 647 -58.17 -18.16 -10.50
N SER A 648 -58.06 -18.71 -9.28
CA SER A 648 -58.77 -18.20 -8.12
C SER A 648 -58.31 -16.80 -7.72
N PRO A 649 -59.17 -15.77 -7.72
CA PRO A 649 -58.78 -14.40 -7.34
C PRO A 649 -58.25 -14.29 -5.91
N ALA A 650 -58.63 -15.21 -5.02
CA ALA A 650 -58.17 -15.18 -3.64
C ALA A 650 -56.65 -15.35 -3.46
N LEU A 651 -55.99 -16.12 -4.36
CA LEU A 651 -54.53 -16.32 -4.36
C LEU A 651 -53.75 -15.12 -4.91
N TRP A 652 -54.45 -14.23 -5.63
CA TRP A 652 -53.92 -13.04 -6.25
C TRP A 652 -54.18 -11.77 -5.41
N LYS A 653 -54.91 -11.89 -4.31
CA LYS A 653 -55.12 -10.77 -3.39
C LYS A 653 -53.86 -10.47 -2.64
N CYS A 654 -53.35 -9.23 -2.78
CA CYS A 654 -52.21 -8.71 -2.09
C CYS A 654 -52.63 -7.95 -0.82
N GLY A 655 -51.90 -8.12 0.27
CA GLY A 655 -52.08 -7.40 1.54
C GLY A 655 -53.12 -8.05 2.48
N PHE A 656 -53.19 -7.47 3.68
CA PHE A 656 -54.09 -7.96 4.77
C PHE A 656 -55.48 -7.30 4.74
N SER A 657 -55.64 -6.20 3.99
CA SER A 657 -56.91 -5.45 3.89
C SER A 657 -57.13 -4.90 2.50
N ASP A 658 -58.38 -4.99 2.02
CA ASP A 658 -58.82 -4.40 0.75
C ASP A 658 -59.19 -2.92 0.86
N LYS A 659 -59.21 -2.36 2.10
CA LYS A 659 -59.59 -0.97 2.37
C LYS A 659 -58.35 -0.08 2.43
N HIS A 660 -58.32 1.02 1.67
CA HIS A 660 -57.32 2.06 1.82
C HIS A 660 -57.56 2.85 3.13
N PRO A 661 -56.50 3.19 3.87
CA PRO A 661 -56.64 4.08 5.01
C PRO A 661 -57.21 5.45 4.55
N GLN A 662 -58.03 6.10 5.38
CA GLN A 662 -58.61 7.43 5.10
C GLN A 662 -57.94 8.50 5.97
N ILE A 663 -56.61 8.64 5.86
CA ILE A 663 -55.83 9.57 6.66
C ILE A 663 -55.92 10.95 6.05
N GLN A 664 -56.15 11.99 6.89
CA GLN A 664 -56.24 13.38 6.48
C GLN A 664 -54.86 14.07 6.55
N PHE A 665 -53.94 13.70 5.64
CA PHE A 665 -52.54 14.20 5.63
C PHE A 665 -52.49 15.72 5.49
N VAL A 666 -53.20 16.29 4.53
CA VAL A 666 -53.16 17.72 4.22
C VAL A 666 -53.74 18.55 5.35
N LYS A 667 -54.83 18.08 6.04
CA LYS A 667 -55.38 18.74 7.20
C LYS A 667 -54.42 18.77 8.39
N ASN A 668 -53.67 17.70 8.57
CA ASN A 668 -52.74 17.52 9.69
C ASN A 668 -51.29 17.94 9.33
N SER A 669 -51.07 18.65 8.24
CA SER A 669 -49.74 19.05 7.75
C SER A 669 -48.88 19.77 8.80
N ASN A 670 -49.51 20.59 9.67
CA ASN A 670 -48.79 21.29 10.72
C ASN A 670 -48.16 20.33 11.77
N LEU A 671 -48.81 19.19 12.04
CA LEU A 671 -48.25 18.19 12.93
C LEU A 671 -46.95 17.57 12.35
N PHE A 672 -46.95 17.22 11.05
CA PHE A 672 -45.81 16.63 10.37
C PHE A 672 -44.70 17.63 10.21
N PHE A 673 -44.96 18.89 9.83
CA PHE A 673 -43.97 19.92 9.77
C PHE A 673 -43.41 20.25 11.18
N GLY A 674 -44.26 20.22 12.23
CA GLY A 674 -43.81 20.42 13.60
C GLY A 674 -42.87 19.34 14.08
N PHE A 675 -43.17 18.09 13.78
CA PHE A 675 -42.29 16.95 14.09
C PHE A 675 -40.94 17.05 13.37
N SER A 676 -40.94 17.32 12.05
CA SER A 676 -39.70 17.56 11.28
C SER A 676 -38.95 18.77 11.81
N GLY A 677 -39.65 19.86 12.19
CA GLY A 677 -39.04 21.04 12.77
C GLY A 677 -38.30 20.73 14.07
N ILE A 678 -38.87 19.91 14.94
CA ILE A 678 -38.21 19.46 16.19
C ILE A 678 -36.94 18.65 15.85
N LEU A 679 -37.02 17.69 14.92
CA LEU A 679 -35.85 16.90 14.51
C LEU A 679 -34.74 17.78 13.94
N LEU A 680 -35.08 18.77 13.11
CA LEU A 680 -34.12 19.75 12.56
C LEU A 680 -33.49 20.60 13.67
N ILE A 681 -34.28 21.08 14.65
CA ILE A 681 -33.77 21.86 15.77
C ILE A 681 -32.79 21.00 16.61
N VAL A 682 -33.17 19.77 16.94
CA VAL A 682 -32.27 18.84 17.66
C VAL A 682 -30.97 18.63 16.88
N THR A 683 -31.07 18.44 15.58
CA THR A 683 -29.89 18.29 14.70
C THR A 683 -29.01 19.54 14.75
N ILE A 684 -29.58 20.73 14.57
CA ILE A 684 -28.83 22.00 14.56
C ILE A 684 -28.16 22.25 15.92
N VAL A 685 -28.90 22.04 17.01
CA VAL A 685 -28.34 22.16 18.37
C VAL A 685 -27.19 21.21 18.58
N SER A 686 -27.34 19.93 18.18
CA SER A 686 -26.27 18.94 18.31
C SER A 686 -25.04 19.29 17.46
N LEU A 687 -25.24 19.78 16.24
CA LEU A 687 -24.15 20.23 15.38
C LEU A 687 -23.38 21.42 15.96
N ILE A 688 -24.05 22.29 16.70
CA ILE A 688 -23.42 23.44 17.37
C ILE A 688 -22.68 22.99 18.64
N THR A 689 -23.27 22.10 19.44
CA THR A 689 -22.70 21.67 20.73
C THR A 689 -21.65 20.58 20.58
N ASN A 690 -21.93 19.54 19.81
CA ASN A 690 -21.08 18.36 19.69
C ASN A 690 -20.22 18.37 18.41
N GLY A 691 -20.63 19.15 17.39
CA GLY A 691 -19.96 19.15 16.09
C GLY A 691 -20.13 17.84 15.31
N LEU A 692 -19.19 17.58 14.40
CA LEU A 692 -19.06 16.33 13.67
C LEU A 692 -17.68 15.73 13.92
N HIS A 693 -17.64 14.48 14.28
CA HIS A 693 -16.41 13.72 14.40
C HIS A 693 -15.98 13.24 13.02
N THR A 694 -15.06 13.97 12.40
CA THR A 694 -14.54 13.64 11.07
C THR A 694 -13.44 12.58 11.17
N GLY A 695 -13.52 11.55 10.33
CA GLY A 695 -12.51 10.51 10.22
C GLY A 695 -11.21 10.99 9.59
N ILE A 696 -10.18 10.13 9.63
CA ILE A 696 -8.86 10.38 9.04
C ILE A 696 -8.92 10.66 7.53
N ASP A 697 -9.96 10.19 6.85
CA ASP A 697 -10.24 10.48 5.45
C ASP A 697 -10.31 11.99 5.14
N PHE A 698 -10.78 12.80 6.10
CA PHE A 698 -10.98 14.23 5.92
C PHE A 698 -9.98 15.09 6.70
N THR A 699 -9.47 14.58 7.81
CA THR A 699 -8.49 15.29 8.65
C THR A 699 -7.06 15.00 8.26
N GLY A 700 -6.82 13.87 7.59
CA GLY A 700 -5.52 13.25 7.52
C GLY A 700 -5.16 12.61 8.86
N GLY A 701 -4.15 11.75 8.88
CA GLY A 701 -3.69 11.08 10.09
C GLY A 701 -3.55 9.57 9.90
N THR A 702 -3.40 8.86 11.02
CA THR A 702 -3.26 7.39 11.07
C THR A 702 -4.32 6.77 11.96
N LEU A 703 -4.90 5.69 11.48
CA LEU A 703 -5.76 4.79 12.24
C LEU A 703 -5.06 3.43 12.31
N MET A 704 -4.89 2.93 13.53
CA MET A 704 -4.30 1.62 13.80
C MET A 704 -5.24 0.83 14.69
N GLU A 705 -5.61 -0.38 14.27
CA GLU A 705 -6.42 -1.30 15.07
C GLU A 705 -5.56 -2.50 15.46
N VAL A 706 -5.43 -2.70 16.78
CA VAL A 706 -4.59 -3.76 17.37
C VAL A 706 -5.40 -4.62 18.32
N LYS A 707 -5.05 -5.90 18.40
CA LYS A 707 -5.67 -6.85 19.32
C LYS A 707 -4.59 -7.54 20.16
N PHE A 708 -4.79 -7.51 21.48
CA PHE A 708 -3.92 -8.15 22.45
C PHE A 708 -4.43 -9.54 22.81
N ASN A 709 -3.51 -10.45 23.10
CA ASN A 709 -3.85 -11.80 23.55
C ASN A 709 -4.29 -11.83 25.02
N GLN A 710 -4.06 -10.74 25.75
CA GLN A 710 -4.43 -10.57 27.16
C GLN A 710 -5.25 -9.29 27.36
N SER A 711 -5.88 -9.16 28.52
CA SER A 711 -6.63 -7.97 28.89
C SER A 711 -5.65 -6.83 29.21
N VAL A 712 -5.68 -5.77 28.41
CA VAL A 712 -4.89 -4.55 28.57
C VAL A 712 -5.87 -3.39 28.79
N THR A 713 -5.51 -2.43 29.63
CA THR A 713 -6.32 -1.24 29.87
C THR A 713 -5.97 -0.10 28.92
N THR A 714 -6.93 0.77 28.64
CA THR A 714 -6.71 1.98 27.81
C THR A 714 -5.54 2.83 28.33
N GLY A 715 -5.37 2.92 29.66
CA GLY A 715 -4.26 3.65 30.28
C GLY A 715 -2.89 3.05 29.97
N GLN A 716 -2.76 1.73 29.97
CA GLN A 716 -1.51 1.04 29.61
C GLN A 716 -1.15 1.24 28.14
N VAL A 717 -2.14 1.19 27.25
CA VAL A 717 -1.93 1.47 25.82
C VAL A 717 -1.50 2.92 25.61
N GLN A 718 -2.13 3.88 26.31
CA GLN A 718 -1.76 5.30 26.23
C GLN A 718 -0.35 5.55 26.77
N GLU A 719 0.05 4.84 27.84
CA GLU A 719 1.40 4.94 28.40
C GLU A 719 2.46 4.38 27.46
N ALA A 720 2.18 3.27 26.76
CA ALA A 720 3.07 2.72 25.74
C ALA A 720 3.25 3.70 24.57
N ILE A 721 2.17 4.34 24.12
CA ILE A 721 2.23 5.37 23.08
C ILE A 721 3.11 6.55 23.54
N ASN A 722 2.95 6.99 24.79
CA ASN A 722 3.73 8.09 25.34
C ASN A 722 5.22 7.73 25.47
N ARG A 723 5.56 6.46 25.75
CA ARG A 723 6.96 5.98 25.79
C ARG A 723 7.62 6.01 24.40
N THR A 724 6.88 5.70 23.36
CA THR A 724 7.38 5.79 21.98
C THR A 724 7.79 7.22 21.61
N HIS A 725 7.16 8.21 22.23
CA HIS A 725 7.47 9.63 21.99
C HIS A 725 8.62 10.17 22.87
N GLN A 726 8.98 9.50 23.97
CA GLN A 726 10.09 9.90 24.81
C GLN A 726 11.41 9.42 24.22
N VAL A 727 12.12 10.30 23.51
CA VAL A 727 13.55 10.14 23.20
C VAL A 727 14.29 9.94 24.52
N PRO A 728 15.19 8.95 24.68
CA PRO A 728 15.99 8.83 25.87
C PRO A 728 16.73 10.14 26.12
N GLN A 729 16.48 10.78 27.26
CA GLN A 729 17.26 11.93 27.74
C GLN A 729 18.66 11.45 28.14
N THR A 730 19.47 11.05 27.18
CA THR A 730 20.90 10.79 27.37
C THR A 730 21.66 11.79 26.51
N SER A 731 21.79 12.98 27.04
CA SER A 731 22.82 14.00 26.88
C SER A 731 22.24 15.42 26.88
N LEU A 732 21.69 15.85 28.00
CA LEU A 732 21.69 17.29 28.29
C LEU A 732 23.08 17.65 28.81
N ILE A 733 23.99 17.98 27.91
CA ILE A 733 25.10 18.86 28.21
C ILE A 733 24.49 20.26 28.36
N PRO A 734 24.70 20.98 29.47
CA PRO A 734 24.19 22.34 29.61
C PRO A 734 24.93 23.25 28.59
N VAL A 735 24.27 23.68 27.58
CA VAL A 735 24.75 24.78 26.74
C VAL A 735 24.56 26.09 27.52
N ALA A 736 25.49 26.40 28.39
CA ALA A 736 25.74 27.75 28.87
C ALA A 736 26.81 28.32 27.95
N HIS A 737 26.44 29.24 27.08
CA HIS A 737 27.15 30.17 26.20
C HIS A 737 26.74 30.06 24.74
N ALA A 738 25.57 30.59 24.43
CA ALA A 738 25.28 31.07 23.08
C ALA A 738 24.37 32.31 23.17
N GLN A 739 24.89 33.36 23.77
CA GLN A 739 24.44 34.72 23.51
C GLN A 739 25.64 35.44 22.89
N GLN A 740 25.61 35.55 21.57
CA GLN A 740 26.18 36.56 20.68
C GLN A 740 26.53 35.90 19.34
N LEU A 741 25.56 35.99 18.46
CA LEU A 741 25.76 36.17 17.00
C LEU A 741 24.35 36.23 16.38
N SER A 742 23.68 37.38 16.60
CA SER A 742 22.63 37.87 15.74
C SER A 742 23.36 38.49 14.54
N ASP A 743 23.01 37.99 13.37
CA ASP A 743 22.97 38.60 12.04
C ASP A 743 23.53 37.66 10.99
N ILE A 744 22.70 36.76 10.50
CA ILE A 744 22.65 36.36 9.08
C ILE A 744 21.22 35.93 8.78
N ASN A 745 20.48 36.76 8.04
CA ASN A 745 19.22 36.45 7.43
C ASN A 745 19.39 35.32 6.42
N ALA A 746 18.98 34.11 6.81
CA ALA A 746 18.61 33.05 5.88
C ALA A 746 17.29 32.46 6.39
N SER A 747 16.19 32.85 5.76
CA SER A 747 14.89 32.18 5.96
C SER A 747 15.04 30.71 5.61
N PRO A 748 14.67 29.77 6.51
CA PRO A 748 14.68 28.36 6.16
C PRO A 748 13.65 28.12 5.04
N SER A 749 14.07 27.39 4.03
CA SER A 749 13.19 26.94 2.94
C SER A 749 12.04 26.10 3.53
N PRO A 750 10.78 26.29 3.08
CA PRO A 750 9.63 25.55 3.62
C PRO A 750 9.72 24.03 3.50
N ALA A 751 10.64 23.50 2.70
CA ALA A 751 10.83 22.07 2.51
C ALA A 751 11.55 21.38 3.68
N SER A 752 12.47 22.07 4.39
CA SER A 752 13.22 21.47 5.51
C SER A 752 12.37 21.32 6.79
N SER A 753 11.42 22.26 7.01
CA SER A 753 10.56 22.21 8.20
C SER A 753 9.45 21.17 8.10
N LEU A 754 9.11 20.71 6.90
CA LEU A 754 8.14 19.65 6.70
C LEU A 754 8.77 18.26 6.91
N GLN A 755 10.03 18.08 6.56
CA GLN A 755 10.75 16.83 6.72
C GLN A 755 11.10 16.52 8.19
N GLU A 756 11.49 17.54 8.98
CA GLU A 756 11.72 17.38 10.43
C GLU A 756 10.44 17.09 11.24
N ALA A 757 9.26 17.53 10.75
CA ALA A 757 7.97 17.24 11.39
C ALA A 757 7.44 15.84 11.05
N GLU A 758 7.91 15.21 9.97
CA GLU A 758 7.57 13.83 9.59
C GLU A 758 8.40 12.78 10.36
N ASP A 759 9.60 13.12 10.80
CA ASP A 759 10.50 12.18 11.48
C ASP A 759 10.17 11.97 12.97
N ASN A 760 9.41 12.85 13.61
CA ASN A 760 9.02 12.69 15.02
C ASN A 760 7.61 13.25 15.30
N PRO A 761 6.54 12.54 14.88
CA PRO A 761 5.18 13.01 15.05
C PRO A 761 4.80 13.09 16.54
N ASP A 762 4.15 14.20 16.94
CA ASP A 762 3.58 14.36 18.27
C ASP A 762 2.41 13.37 18.49
N LEU A 763 2.65 12.31 19.23
CA LEU A 763 1.68 11.26 19.56
C LEU A 763 0.83 11.61 20.79
N SER A 764 1.05 12.75 21.45
CA SER A 764 0.32 13.14 22.67
C SER A 764 -1.19 13.32 22.45
N SER A 765 -1.60 13.59 21.21
CA SER A 765 -2.99 13.74 20.80
C SER A 765 -3.67 12.44 20.35
N THR A 766 -3.05 11.28 20.59
CA THR A 766 -3.61 10.00 20.19
C THR A 766 -4.89 9.68 20.97
N VAL A 767 -5.96 9.36 20.25
CA VAL A 767 -7.22 8.90 20.83
C VAL A 767 -7.23 7.38 20.83
N VAL A 768 -7.35 6.78 22.01
CA VAL A 768 -7.41 5.33 22.20
C VAL A 768 -8.85 4.92 22.52
N GLN A 769 -9.45 4.10 21.67
CA GLN A 769 -10.80 3.58 21.84
C GLN A 769 -10.76 2.06 21.99
N PRO A 770 -11.27 1.49 23.09
CA PRO A 770 -11.37 0.04 23.22
C PRO A 770 -12.44 -0.52 22.28
N THR A 771 -12.15 -1.71 21.73
CA THR A 771 -13.09 -2.51 20.94
C THR A 771 -13.33 -3.86 21.63
N ASP A 772 -14.24 -4.66 21.07
CA ASP A 772 -14.52 -5.99 21.59
C ASP A 772 -13.28 -6.90 21.55
N ASN A 773 -13.22 -7.90 22.44
CA ASN A 773 -12.17 -8.95 22.45
C ASN A 773 -10.72 -8.44 22.64
N ASN A 774 -10.48 -7.54 23.58
CA ASN A 774 -9.15 -6.98 23.90
C ASN A 774 -8.53 -6.19 22.72
N GLY A 775 -9.36 -5.61 21.86
CA GLY A 775 -8.91 -4.76 20.77
C GLY A 775 -8.88 -3.29 21.15
N PHE A 776 -8.08 -2.50 20.41
CA PHE A 776 -8.03 -1.04 20.51
C PHE A 776 -7.91 -0.41 19.14
N VAL A 777 -8.69 0.64 18.90
CA VAL A 777 -8.53 1.54 17.77
C VAL A 777 -7.80 2.79 18.23
N LEU A 778 -6.67 3.07 17.60
CA LEU A 778 -5.80 4.21 17.85
C LEU A 778 -5.95 5.19 16.70
N ARG A 779 -6.24 6.47 17.01
CA ARG A 779 -6.24 7.56 16.03
C ARG A 779 -5.21 8.58 16.41
N MET A 780 -4.30 8.88 15.49
CA MET A 780 -3.17 9.75 15.72
C MET A 780 -2.82 10.57 14.47
N LYS A 781 -1.94 11.54 14.61
CA LYS A 781 -1.36 12.24 13.46
C LYS A 781 -0.68 11.24 12.52
N HIS A 782 -0.41 11.66 11.30
CA HIS A 782 0.31 10.84 10.33
C HIS A 782 1.62 10.34 10.92
N ILE A 783 1.86 9.02 10.85
CA ILE A 783 3.10 8.37 11.27
C ILE A 783 3.72 7.60 10.11
N ASN A 784 5.04 7.52 10.09
CA ASN A 784 5.79 6.70 9.14
C ASN A 784 5.91 5.24 9.64
N ASN A 785 6.44 4.36 8.79
CA ASN A 785 6.60 2.95 9.13
C ASN A 785 7.56 2.68 10.29
N GLU A 786 8.56 3.54 10.48
CA GLU A 786 9.50 3.40 11.61
C GLU A 786 8.80 3.65 12.94
N THR A 787 8.00 4.71 13.04
CA THR A 787 7.20 5.00 14.24
C THR A 787 6.15 3.92 14.49
N ARG A 788 5.53 3.39 13.41
CA ARG A 788 4.61 2.24 13.51
C ARG A 788 5.30 1.03 14.12
N GLN A 789 6.50 0.68 13.66
CA GLN A 789 7.24 -0.46 14.19
C GLN A 789 7.60 -0.27 15.66
N LYS A 790 8.06 0.93 16.04
CA LYS A 790 8.34 1.27 17.46
C LYS A 790 7.10 1.12 18.34
N LEU A 791 5.91 1.53 17.85
CA LEU A 791 4.65 1.33 18.56
C LEU A 791 4.32 -0.16 18.73
N LEU A 792 4.48 -0.97 17.68
CA LEU A 792 4.25 -2.41 17.75
C LEU A 792 5.22 -3.09 18.73
N ASP A 793 6.47 -2.67 18.77
CA ASP A 793 7.48 -3.19 19.71
C ASP A 793 7.11 -2.84 21.17
N GLU A 794 6.63 -1.61 21.46
CA GLU A 794 6.10 -1.23 22.77
C GLU A 794 4.84 -2.02 23.16
N PHE A 795 3.94 -2.25 22.21
CA PHE A 795 2.75 -3.08 22.43
C PHE A 795 3.09 -4.55 22.65
N LYS A 796 4.14 -5.06 22.02
CA LYS A 796 4.67 -6.41 22.28
C LYS A 796 5.11 -6.58 23.72
N VAL A 797 5.73 -5.56 24.32
CA VAL A 797 6.05 -5.56 25.76
C VAL A 797 4.79 -5.68 26.62
N LEU A 798 3.73 -4.95 26.28
CA LEU A 798 2.43 -5.05 26.97
C LEU A 798 1.74 -6.41 26.74
N ASN A 799 2.07 -7.14 25.69
CA ASN A 799 1.49 -8.43 25.33
C ASN A 799 2.36 -9.62 25.81
N ASN A 800 3.07 -9.48 26.92
CA ASN A 800 3.99 -10.51 27.46
C ASN A 800 5.11 -10.92 26.49
N ASN A 801 5.67 -9.99 25.76
CA ASN A 801 6.66 -10.21 24.70
C ASN A 801 6.19 -11.10 23.54
N GLN A 802 4.87 -11.27 23.39
CA GLN A 802 4.28 -11.89 22.21
C GLN A 802 3.85 -10.82 21.20
N ASP A 803 3.92 -11.13 19.93
CA ASP A 803 3.49 -10.20 18.89
C ASP A 803 2.01 -9.83 19.05
N VAL A 804 1.70 -8.56 18.88
CA VAL A 804 0.33 -8.02 18.90
C VAL A 804 -0.24 -8.21 17.51
N GLN A 805 -1.48 -8.65 17.43
CA GLN A 805 -2.15 -8.79 16.14
C GLN A 805 -2.61 -7.41 15.65
N GLU A 806 -1.94 -6.89 14.62
CA GLU A 806 -2.40 -5.70 13.92
C GLU A 806 -3.53 -6.10 12.96
N LEU A 807 -4.72 -5.61 13.23
CA LEU A 807 -5.91 -5.93 12.44
C LEU A 807 -6.08 -4.97 11.27
N ARG A 808 -5.74 -3.68 11.48
CA ARG A 808 -5.86 -2.62 10.47
C ARG A 808 -4.82 -1.55 10.72
N PHE A 809 -4.21 -1.08 9.65
CA PHE A 809 -3.36 0.10 9.65
C PHE A 809 -3.70 0.94 8.41
N GLU A 810 -4.08 2.19 8.64
CA GLU A 810 -4.44 3.12 7.59
C GLU A 810 -3.83 4.48 7.87
N THR A 811 -3.14 5.04 6.89
CA THR A 811 -2.56 6.37 6.99
C THR A 811 -2.89 7.20 5.76
N ILE A 812 -3.29 8.44 5.98
CA ILE A 812 -3.73 9.37 4.94
C ILE A 812 -3.05 10.71 5.17
N GLY A 813 -2.35 11.18 4.16
CA GLY A 813 -1.72 12.50 4.20
C GLY A 813 -2.77 13.64 4.23
N PRO A 814 -2.46 14.78 4.85
CA PRO A 814 -3.43 15.88 5.05
C PRO A 814 -3.93 16.50 3.73
N THR A 815 -3.11 16.53 2.70
CA THR A 815 -3.49 17.02 1.36
C THR A 815 -4.59 16.19 0.70
N ILE A 816 -4.54 14.86 0.89
CA ILE A 816 -5.56 13.94 0.39
C ILE A 816 -6.88 14.21 1.13
N GLY A 817 -6.84 14.32 2.46
CA GLY A 817 -8.03 14.59 3.27
C GLY A 817 -8.76 15.86 2.83
N ALA A 818 -8.03 16.96 2.62
CA ALA A 818 -8.61 18.20 2.11
C ALA A 818 -9.27 18.01 0.74
N THR A 819 -8.68 17.25 -0.16
CA THR A 819 -9.20 16.99 -1.50
C THR A 819 -10.45 16.10 -1.46
N LEU A 820 -10.44 15.03 -0.65
CA LEU A 820 -11.60 14.16 -0.45
C LEU A 820 -12.79 14.96 0.10
N LYS A 821 -12.55 15.85 1.06
CA LYS A 821 -13.57 16.75 1.61
C LYS A 821 -14.16 17.67 0.52
N ALA A 822 -13.33 18.31 -0.29
CA ALA A 822 -13.79 19.18 -1.39
C ALA A 822 -14.64 18.38 -2.41
N ASN A 823 -14.22 17.17 -2.76
CA ASN A 823 -14.96 16.32 -3.70
C ASN A 823 -16.28 15.82 -3.13
N ALA A 824 -16.36 15.53 -1.84
CA ALA A 824 -17.60 15.18 -1.18
C ALA A 824 -18.66 16.30 -1.33
N PHE A 825 -18.30 17.55 -1.07
CA PHE A 825 -19.22 18.68 -1.26
C PHE A 825 -19.60 18.90 -2.73
N LYS A 826 -18.64 18.78 -3.67
CA LYS A 826 -18.90 18.89 -5.11
C LYS A 826 -19.86 17.81 -5.59
N SER A 827 -19.69 16.56 -5.16
CA SER A 827 -20.55 15.44 -5.57
C SER A 827 -21.98 15.59 -5.03
N LEU A 828 -22.15 16.01 -3.77
CA LEU A 828 -23.47 16.29 -3.19
C LEU A 828 -24.18 17.43 -3.93
N GLY A 829 -23.49 18.53 -4.20
CA GLY A 829 -24.04 19.67 -4.94
C GLY A 829 -24.43 19.30 -6.37
N LEU A 830 -23.56 18.56 -7.08
CA LEU A 830 -23.84 18.08 -8.43
C LEU A 830 -25.03 17.12 -8.46
N ALA A 831 -25.08 16.18 -7.50
CA ALA A 831 -26.20 15.24 -7.42
C ALA A 831 -27.52 15.97 -7.20
N ALA A 832 -27.59 16.93 -6.28
CA ALA A 832 -28.79 17.75 -6.07
C ALA A 832 -29.21 18.48 -7.34
N LEU A 833 -28.27 19.12 -8.06
CA LEU A 833 -28.55 19.84 -9.32
C LEU A 833 -29.09 18.89 -10.41
N VAL A 834 -28.43 17.74 -10.63
CA VAL A 834 -28.84 16.78 -11.66
C VAL A 834 -30.20 16.20 -11.32
N ILE A 835 -30.49 15.91 -10.05
CA ILE A 835 -31.81 15.43 -9.60
C ILE A 835 -32.90 16.49 -9.87
N ILE A 836 -32.66 17.78 -9.59
CA ILE A 836 -33.63 18.84 -9.91
C ILE A 836 -33.96 18.83 -11.41
N MET A 837 -32.92 18.80 -12.25
CA MET A 837 -33.09 18.77 -13.70
C MET A 837 -33.85 17.52 -14.15
N PHE A 838 -33.48 16.39 -13.61
CA PHE A 838 -34.09 15.11 -13.95
C PHE A 838 -35.58 15.07 -13.57
N ILE A 839 -35.96 15.45 -12.35
CA ILE A 839 -37.35 15.47 -11.89
C ILE A 839 -38.15 16.48 -12.70
N THR A 840 -37.61 17.67 -12.97
CA THR A 840 -38.27 18.69 -13.81
C THR A 840 -38.56 18.14 -15.21
N TYR A 841 -37.63 17.38 -15.78
CA TYR A 841 -37.79 16.74 -17.08
C TYR A 841 -38.82 15.58 -17.02
N ALA A 842 -38.77 14.71 -16.02
CA ALA A 842 -39.70 13.59 -15.86
C ALA A 842 -41.15 14.06 -15.71
N PHE A 843 -41.35 15.18 -15.00
CA PHE A 843 -42.68 15.75 -14.75
C PHE A 843 -43.09 16.84 -15.75
N ARG A 844 -42.40 17.02 -16.91
CA ARG A 844 -42.72 18.07 -17.92
C ARG A 844 -44.12 18.00 -18.50
N LYS A 845 -44.82 16.84 -18.41
CA LYS A 845 -46.16 16.65 -18.91
C LYS A 845 -47.26 16.90 -17.88
N VAL A 846 -46.94 17.43 -16.68
CA VAL A 846 -47.95 17.81 -15.68
C VAL A 846 -48.77 19.00 -16.17
N PRO A 847 -50.10 19.06 -15.90
CA PRO A 847 -50.92 20.18 -16.29
C PRO A 847 -50.39 21.54 -15.80
N LYS A 848 -50.64 22.64 -16.58
CA LYS A 848 -50.12 23.97 -16.30
C LYS A 848 -50.53 24.52 -14.93
N THR A 849 -51.52 23.96 -14.27
CA THR A 849 -51.92 24.30 -12.90
C THR A 849 -50.85 23.98 -11.85
N LEU A 850 -49.97 23.02 -12.13
CA LEU A 850 -48.83 22.59 -11.29
C LEU A 850 -47.57 22.69 -12.14
N ASN A 851 -46.74 23.72 -11.94
CA ASN A 851 -45.49 23.89 -12.69
C ASN A 851 -44.49 22.73 -12.44
N PRO A 852 -43.91 22.09 -13.47
CA PRO A 852 -43.01 20.95 -13.31
C PRO A 852 -41.78 21.20 -12.43
N TRP A 853 -41.20 22.42 -12.50
CA TRP A 853 -40.01 22.77 -11.69
C TRP A 853 -40.29 22.79 -10.18
N ARG A 854 -41.55 22.98 -9.75
CA ARG A 854 -41.92 22.92 -8.32
C ARG A 854 -41.75 21.49 -7.77
N PHE A 855 -42.05 20.50 -8.55
CA PHE A 855 -41.82 19.09 -8.15
C PHE A 855 -40.33 18.83 -7.90
N GLY A 856 -39.46 19.35 -8.77
CA GLY A 856 -38.02 19.21 -8.62
C GLY A 856 -37.49 19.91 -7.36
N ILE A 857 -37.87 21.16 -7.14
CA ILE A 857 -37.41 21.93 -5.97
C ILE A 857 -37.93 21.32 -4.68
N VAL A 858 -39.23 20.99 -4.61
CA VAL A 858 -39.83 20.40 -3.40
C VAL A 858 -39.17 19.05 -3.07
N ALA A 859 -38.89 18.24 -4.07
CA ALA A 859 -38.17 17.01 -3.87
C ALA A 859 -36.76 17.23 -3.27
N VAL A 860 -36.04 18.23 -3.77
CA VAL A 860 -34.71 18.56 -3.24
C VAL A 860 -34.77 19.19 -1.84
N VAL A 861 -35.78 19.96 -1.52
CA VAL A 861 -36.01 20.46 -0.15
C VAL A 861 -36.22 19.28 0.83
N ALA A 862 -37.05 18.30 0.44
CA ALA A 862 -37.23 17.07 1.23
C ALA A 862 -35.91 16.29 1.34
N LEU A 863 -35.17 16.19 0.26
CA LEU A 863 -33.87 15.55 0.24
C LEU A 863 -32.84 16.20 1.19
N ILE A 864 -32.74 17.53 1.17
CA ILE A 864 -31.86 18.28 2.09
C ILE A 864 -32.29 18.04 3.54
N HIS A 865 -33.59 18.01 3.82
CA HIS A 865 -34.12 17.66 5.12
C HIS A 865 -33.65 16.26 5.56
N ASP A 866 -33.69 15.26 4.67
CA ASP A 866 -33.30 13.89 4.99
C ASP A 866 -31.79 13.80 5.28
N LEU A 867 -30.97 14.51 4.49
CA LEU A 867 -29.53 14.56 4.70
C LEU A 867 -29.18 15.24 6.04
N ILE A 868 -29.83 16.38 6.36
CA ILE A 868 -29.57 17.10 7.60
C ILE A 868 -29.92 16.23 8.81
N ILE A 869 -31.04 15.51 8.80
CA ILE A 869 -31.42 14.62 9.91
C ILE A 869 -30.44 13.46 10.02
N THR A 870 -30.02 12.86 8.89
CA THR A 870 -29.03 11.76 8.91
C THR A 870 -27.71 12.22 9.49
N ILE A 871 -27.20 13.40 9.09
CA ILE A 871 -26.02 14.04 9.67
C ILE A 871 -26.24 14.32 11.16
N GLY A 872 -27.44 14.76 11.54
CA GLY A 872 -27.81 15.02 12.92
C GLY A 872 -27.73 13.80 13.83
N VAL A 873 -28.17 12.65 13.36
CA VAL A 873 -28.04 11.39 14.09
C VAL A 873 -26.57 11.09 14.39
N PHE A 874 -25.67 11.28 13.43
CA PHE A 874 -24.22 11.08 13.62
C PHE A 874 -23.65 12.05 14.63
N SER A 875 -24.07 13.32 14.60
CA SER A 875 -23.64 14.34 15.58
C SER A 875 -24.15 14.01 16.99
N VAL A 876 -25.42 13.58 17.15
CA VAL A 876 -26.02 13.27 18.45
C VAL A 876 -25.31 12.09 19.12
N PHE A 877 -25.01 11.05 18.35
CA PHE A 877 -24.36 9.84 18.86
C PHE A 877 -22.81 9.90 18.82
N GLY A 878 -22.22 11.00 18.38
CA GLY A 878 -20.76 11.15 18.28
C GLY A 878 -20.12 10.15 17.31
N LEU A 879 -20.86 9.75 16.25
CA LEU A 879 -20.37 8.77 15.27
C LEU A 879 -19.44 9.41 14.27
N GLU A 880 -18.47 8.62 13.80
CA GLU A 880 -17.46 9.08 12.84
C GLU A 880 -18.07 9.25 11.43
N VAL A 881 -17.69 10.35 10.80
CA VAL A 881 -18.03 10.71 9.43
C VAL A 881 -16.80 10.49 8.55
N ASP A 882 -16.84 9.49 7.69
CA ASP A 882 -15.80 9.08 6.76
C ASP A 882 -16.27 9.17 5.29
N THR A 883 -15.48 8.72 4.35
CA THR A 883 -15.86 8.70 2.92
C THR A 883 -17.00 7.72 2.62
N LEU A 884 -17.14 6.64 3.39
CA LEU A 884 -18.29 5.73 3.27
C LEU A 884 -19.59 6.39 3.73
N PHE A 885 -19.56 7.23 4.77
CA PHE A 885 -20.71 8.01 5.19
C PHE A 885 -21.21 8.95 4.07
N ILE A 886 -20.30 9.65 3.37
CA ILE A 886 -20.69 10.47 2.20
C ILE A 886 -21.32 9.61 1.10
N THR A 887 -20.80 8.40 0.90
CA THR A 887 -21.37 7.43 -0.04
C THR A 887 -22.80 7.05 0.36
N ALA A 888 -23.03 6.84 1.66
CA ALA A 888 -24.37 6.59 2.18
C ALA A 888 -25.31 7.77 1.92
N LEU A 889 -24.86 9.02 2.20
CA LEU A 889 -25.66 10.22 1.94
C LEU A 889 -26.04 10.35 0.46
N LEU A 890 -25.11 10.14 -0.46
CA LEU A 890 -25.39 10.16 -1.90
C LEU A 890 -26.37 9.04 -2.30
N THR A 891 -26.21 7.84 -1.73
CA THR A 891 -27.12 6.73 -1.98
C THR A 891 -28.54 7.01 -1.45
N VAL A 892 -28.63 7.58 -0.25
CA VAL A 892 -29.89 8.03 0.36
C VAL A 892 -30.58 9.08 -0.51
N MET A 893 -29.80 10.00 -1.13
CA MET A 893 -30.34 10.96 -2.09
C MET A 893 -31.08 10.27 -3.25
N GLY A 894 -30.44 9.26 -3.85
CA GLY A 894 -31.05 8.48 -4.92
C GLY A 894 -32.33 7.75 -4.49
N PHE A 895 -32.28 7.17 -3.31
CA PHE A 895 -33.38 6.35 -2.77
C PHE A 895 -34.57 7.21 -2.31
N SER A 896 -34.34 8.31 -1.59
CA SER A 896 -35.38 9.24 -1.15
C SER A 896 -36.13 9.86 -2.34
N VAL A 897 -35.39 10.18 -3.42
CA VAL A 897 -35.99 10.67 -4.67
C VAL A 897 -36.84 9.59 -5.34
N HIS A 898 -36.43 8.31 -5.29
CA HIS A 898 -37.18 7.19 -5.82
C HIS A 898 -38.59 7.17 -5.22
N ASP A 899 -38.72 7.17 -3.89
CA ASP A 899 -40.00 7.16 -3.18
C ASP A 899 -40.83 8.42 -3.53
N THR A 900 -40.19 9.58 -3.56
CA THR A 900 -40.86 10.85 -3.92
C THR A 900 -41.43 10.81 -5.34
N ILE A 901 -40.71 10.26 -6.34
CA ILE A 901 -41.17 10.10 -7.72
C ILE A 901 -42.42 9.23 -7.78
N VAL A 902 -42.46 8.12 -7.02
CA VAL A 902 -43.62 7.21 -6.99
C VAL A 902 -44.87 7.94 -6.51
N VAL A 903 -44.77 8.73 -5.44
CA VAL A 903 -45.91 9.52 -4.91
C VAL A 903 -46.30 10.63 -5.90
N PHE A 904 -45.32 11.35 -6.46
CA PHE A 904 -45.60 12.43 -7.41
C PHE A 904 -46.18 11.93 -8.73
N ASP A 905 -45.81 10.74 -9.18
CA ASP A 905 -46.39 10.09 -10.34
C ASP A 905 -47.89 9.81 -10.12
N ARG A 906 -48.28 9.38 -8.91
CA ARG A 906 -49.65 9.21 -8.55
C ARG A 906 -50.44 10.53 -8.49
N VAL A 907 -49.83 11.56 -7.92
CA VAL A 907 -50.40 12.95 -7.95
C VAL A 907 -50.61 13.39 -9.39
N ARG A 908 -49.64 13.23 -10.28
CA ARG A 908 -49.76 13.54 -11.72
C ARG A 908 -50.93 12.80 -12.37
N GLU A 909 -51.04 11.49 -12.11
CA GLU A 909 -52.08 10.64 -12.66
C GLU A 909 -53.47 11.11 -12.20
N ASN A 910 -53.62 11.39 -10.89
CA ASN A 910 -54.87 11.84 -10.31
C ASN A 910 -55.27 13.26 -10.74
N VAL A 911 -54.30 14.16 -10.93
CA VAL A 911 -54.56 15.49 -11.50
C VAL A 911 -55.08 15.39 -12.93
N HIS A 912 -54.51 14.49 -13.78
CA HIS A 912 -55.02 14.27 -15.13
C HIS A 912 -56.40 13.65 -15.16
N ARG A 913 -56.77 12.85 -14.18
CA ARG A 913 -58.12 12.24 -14.06
C ARG A 913 -59.18 13.19 -13.52
N SER A 914 -58.74 14.16 -12.72
CA SER A 914 -59.64 15.15 -12.08
C SER A 914 -60.02 16.20 -13.10
N THR A 915 -61.31 16.26 -13.49
CA THR A 915 -61.89 17.22 -14.40
C THR A 915 -62.09 18.58 -13.78
N GLY A 916 -61.22 19.03 -12.90
CA GLY A 916 -61.28 20.35 -12.22
C GLY A 916 -62.27 20.44 -11.08
N LYS A 917 -62.86 19.32 -10.62
CA LYS A 917 -63.86 19.28 -9.54
C LYS A 917 -63.26 19.26 -8.13
N HIS A 918 -62.01 18.91 -8.00
CA HIS A 918 -61.32 18.74 -6.72
C HIS A 918 -60.17 19.74 -6.56
N SER A 919 -59.95 20.18 -5.34
CA SER A 919 -58.79 21.00 -5.00
C SER A 919 -57.50 20.22 -5.10
N VAL A 920 -56.36 20.87 -5.32
CA VAL A 920 -55.06 20.22 -5.34
C VAL A 920 -54.77 19.52 -4.01
N GLY A 921 -55.19 20.07 -2.89
CA GLY A 921 -55.04 19.45 -1.58
C GLY A 921 -55.81 18.12 -1.46
N GLU A 922 -57.04 18.05 -1.98
CA GLU A 922 -57.83 16.82 -1.98
C GLU A 922 -57.17 15.75 -2.89
N ILE A 923 -56.70 16.14 -4.07
CA ILE A 923 -56.03 15.24 -5.00
C ILE A 923 -54.74 14.64 -4.39
N VAL A 924 -53.92 15.50 -3.77
CA VAL A 924 -52.68 15.06 -3.08
C VAL A 924 -53.05 14.13 -1.89
N ASN A 925 -54.04 14.49 -1.07
CA ASN A 925 -54.47 13.64 0.06
C ASN A 925 -54.95 12.26 -0.41
N GLN A 926 -55.74 12.22 -1.50
CA GLN A 926 -56.15 10.96 -2.10
C GLN A 926 -54.96 10.15 -2.61
N SER A 927 -54.04 10.81 -3.33
CA SER A 927 -52.84 10.18 -3.89
C SER A 927 -51.94 9.56 -2.79
N LEU A 928 -51.78 10.27 -1.66
CA LEU A 928 -51.05 9.77 -0.50
C LEU A 928 -51.67 8.52 0.11
N ASN A 929 -53.00 8.49 0.30
CA ASN A 929 -53.71 7.33 0.81
C ASN A 929 -53.61 6.10 -0.13
N GLU A 930 -53.63 6.36 -1.45
CA GLU A 930 -53.49 5.32 -2.48
C GLU A 930 -52.07 4.74 -2.55
N THR A 931 -51.03 5.56 -2.25
CA THR A 931 -49.61 5.14 -2.36
C THR A 931 -49.01 4.70 -1.02
N LEU A 932 -49.67 4.94 0.11
CA LEU A 932 -49.13 4.73 1.45
C LEU A 932 -48.60 3.32 1.67
N ALA A 933 -49.43 2.30 1.40
CA ALA A 933 -49.05 0.88 1.57
C ALA A 933 -47.85 0.53 0.66
N ARG A 934 -47.81 1.06 -0.54
CA ARG A 934 -46.70 0.88 -1.50
C ARG A 934 -45.41 1.44 -0.95
N SER A 935 -45.40 2.73 -0.59
CA SER A 935 -44.19 3.41 -0.10
C SER A 935 -43.65 2.76 1.18
N ILE A 936 -44.53 2.31 2.08
CA ILE A 936 -44.11 1.56 3.28
C ILE A 936 -43.50 0.21 2.91
N ASN A 937 -44.12 -0.57 2.01
CA ASN A 937 -43.65 -1.91 1.65
C ASN A 937 -42.33 -1.86 0.88
N THR A 938 -42.13 -0.89 -0.03
CA THR A 938 -40.87 -0.73 -0.77
C THR A 938 -39.72 -0.38 0.17
N SER A 939 -39.92 0.56 1.07
CA SER A 939 -38.90 0.93 2.05
C SER A 939 -38.68 -0.19 3.07
N LEU A 940 -39.72 -0.90 3.49
CA LEU A 940 -39.59 -2.01 4.43
C LEU A 940 -38.75 -3.16 3.88
N THR A 941 -38.91 -3.51 2.59
CA THR A 941 -38.08 -4.57 1.98
C THR A 941 -36.60 -4.20 1.92
N THR A 942 -36.30 -2.96 1.65
CA THR A 942 -34.93 -2.47 1.67
C THR A 942 -34.37 -2.35 3.09
N LEU A 943 -35.18 -1.86 4.04
CA LEU A 943 -34.79 -1.79 5.45
C LEU A 943 -34.56 -3.17 6.07
N ILE A 944 -35.37 -4.19 5.72
CA ILE A 944 -35.16 -5.59 6.17
C ILE A 944 -33.73 -6.04 5.82
N THR A 945 -33.30 -5.86 4.58
CA THR A 945 -31.96 -6.28 4.14
C THR A 945 -30.85 -5.46 4.80
N LEU A 946 -31.04 -4.15 4.96
CA LEU A 946 -30.07 -3.26 5.60
C LEU A 946 -29.99 -3.46 7.11
N ILE A 947 -31.11 -3.70 7.81
CA ILE A 947 -31.10 -3.99 9.25
C ILE A 947 -30.41 -5.33 9.51
N ALA A 948 -30.66 -6.35 8.70
CA ALA A 948 -29.91 -7.60 8.78
C ALA A 948 -28.40 -7.33 8.59
N LEU A 949 -28.04 -6.53 7.60
CA LEU A 949 -26.65 -6.15 7.37
C LEU A 949 -26.07 -5.36 8.55
N PHE A 950 -26.82 -4.41 9.14
CA PHE A 950 -26.38 -3.62 10.30
C PHE A 950 -26.08 -4.47 11.53
N ILE A 951 -26.92 -5.48 11.81
CA ILE A 951 -26.76 -6.37 12.97
C ILE A 951 -25.46 -7.18 12.88
N PHE A 952 -25.11 -7.63 11.68
CA PHE A 952 -23.93 -8.47 11.44
C PHE A 952 -22.74 -7.69 10.85
N ALA A 953 -22.88 -6.38 10.61
CA ALA A 953 -21.83 -5.57 10.02
C ALA A 953 -20.56 -5.57 10.85
N SER A 954 -19.40 -5.71 10.17
CA SER A 954 -18.09 -5.43 10.75
C SER A 954 -17.99 -3.96 11.17
N SER A 955 -17.06 -3.64 12.08
CA SER A 955 -16.77 -2.26 12.51
C SER A 955 -16.57 -1.31 11.33
N THR A 956 -15.93 -1.80 10.27
CA THR A 956 -15.55 -1.03 9.07
C THR A 956 -16.75 -0.43 8.31
N ILE A 957 -17.87 -1.14 8.19
CA ILE A 957 -19.03 -0.66 7.40
C ILE A 957 -20.26 -0.36 8.27
N ARG A 958 -20.18 -0.55 9.58
CA ARG A 958 -21.34 -0.38 10.47
C ARG A 958 -21.94 1.03 10.39
N ASN A 959 -21.10 2.07 10.44
CA ASN A 959 -21.55 3.46 10.32
C ASN A 959 -22.15 3.76 8.95
N PHE A 960 -21.56 3.23 7.88
CA PHE A 960 -22.10 3.33 6.53
C PHE A 960 -23.51 2.73 6.43
N VAL A 961 -23.70 1.50 6.93
CA VAL A 961 -25.01 0.82 6.90
C VAL A 961 -26.02 1.53 7.78
N LEU A 962 -25.61 2.05 8.96
CA LEU A 962 -26.47 2.84 9.84
C LEU A 962 -26.97 4.11 9.14
N ALA A 963 -26.06 4.82 8.43
CA ALA A 963 -26.45 6.01 7.66
C ALA A 963 -27.49 5.68 6.57
N LEU A 964 -27.36 4.53 5.91
CA LEU A 964 -28.35 4.04 4.94
C LEU A 964 -29.69 3.72 5.61
N VAL A 965 -29.68 3.02 6.74
CA VAL A 965 -30.92 2.66 7.47
C VAL A 965 -31.66 3.90 7.91
N VAL A 966 -30.94 4.85 8.55
CA VAL A 966 -31.53 6.12 9.02
C VAL A 966 -32.01 6.95 7.83
N GLY A 967 -31.19 7.11 6.82
CA GLY A 967 -31.49 7.95 5.66
C GLY A 967 -32.70 7.43 4.86
N ILE A 968 -32.81 6.10 4.65
CA ILE A 968 -33.96 5.51 3.96
C ILE A 968 -35.24 5.61 4.81
N ALA A 969 -35.16 5.39 6.13
CA ALA A 969 -36.32 5.55 7.01
C ALA A 969 -36.82 7.00 7.03
N VAL A 970 -35.91 7.98 7.12
CA VAL A 970 -36.23 9.41 7.06
C VAL A 970 -36.73 9.80 5.67
N GLY A 971 -36.13 9.28 4.59
CA GLY A 971 -36.56 9.52 3.20
C GLY A 971 -37.96 9.01 2.90
N THR A 972 -38.33 7.85 3.48
CA THR A 972 -39.71 7.34 3.38
C THR A 972 -40.69 8.26 4.09
N TYR A 973 -40.34 8.72 5.29
CA TYR A 973 -41.13 9.70 6.03
C TYR A 973 -41.27 11.00 5.23
N SER A 974 -40.19 11.55 4.72
CA SER A 974 -40.19 12.86 4.04
C SER A 974 -40.94 12.84 2.72
N SER A 975 -40.87 11.75 1.95
CA SER A 975 -41.60 11.57 0.68
C SER A 975 -43.12 11.69 0.88
N ILE A 976 -43.64 11.07 1.94
CA ILE A 976 -45.07 11.06 2.27
C ILE A 976 -45.47 12.36 2.97
N PHE A 977 -44.75 12.74 4.03
CA PHE A 977 -45.22 13.76 4.98
C PHE A 977 -44.62 15.16 4.76
N ILE A 978 -43.53 15.28 3.98
CA ILE A 978 -42.88 16.59 3.73
C ILE A 978 -43.03 17.03 2.27
N ALA A 979 -42.50 16.24 1.32
CA ALA A 979 -42.48 16.62 -0.10
C ALA A 979 -43.88 16.91 -0.66
N SER A 980 -44.81 15.96 -0.41
CA SER A 980 -46.18 16.09 -0.93
C SER A 980 -46.97 17.24 -0.29
N LEU A 981 -46.78 17.45 1.02
CA LEU A 981 -47.43 18.53 1.73
C LEU A 981 -46.83 19.90 1.40
N LEU A 982 -45.51 19.98 1.18
CA LEU A 982 -44.87 21.23 0.70
C LEU A 982 -45.38 21.66 -0.69
N LEU A 983 -45.62 20.68 -1.59
CA LEU A 983 -46.19 20.96 -2.91
C LEU A 983 -47.57 21.62 -2.78
N VAL A 984 -48.44 21.13 -1.89
CA VAL A 984 -49.75 21.73 -1.60
C VAL A 984 -49.64 23.09 -0.98
N THR A 985 -48.76 23.26 0.01
CA THR A 985 -48.54 24.54 0.71
C THR A 985 -48.02 25.59 -0.28
N TRP A 986 -47.05 25.23 -1.12
CA TRP A 986 -46.56 26.15 -2.15
C TRP A 986 -47.63 26.53 -3.16
N HIS A 987 -48.45 25.54 -3.61
CA HIS A 987 -49.57 25.81 -4.52
C HIS A 987 -50.55 26.83 -3.89
N ASN A 988 -50.95 26.61 -2.63
CA ASN A 988 -51.86 27.45 -1.91
C ASN A 988 -51.33 28.88 -1.68
N LEU A 989 -50.04 29.06 -1.44
CA LEU A 989 -49.41 30.36 -1.29
C LEU A 989 -49.33 31.17 -2.60
N THR A 990 -49.27 30.48 -3.74
CA THR A 990 -49.10 31.12 -5.05
C THR A 990 -50.36 31.12 -5.89
N ALA A 991 -51.43 30.43 -5.48
CA ALA A 991 -52.73 30.50 -6.14
C ALA A 991 -53.34 31.89 -5.95
N PRO A 992 -53.86 32.56 -6.98
CA PRO A 992 -54.55 33.78 -6.83
C PRO A 992 -55.73 33.57 -5.86
N LYS A 993 -55.81 34.35 -4.77
CA LYS A 993 -56.95 34.33 -3.85
C LYS A 993 -58.21 34.58 -4.70
N ALA A 994 -59.03 33.52 -4.87
CA ALA A 994 -60.33 33.67 -5.51
C ALA A 994 -61.08 34.74 -4.74
N SER A 995 -61.42 35.84 -5.39
CA SER A 995 -62.26 36.88 -4.84
C SER A 995 -63.57 36.20 -4.43
N VAL A 996 -63.85 36.10 -3.14
CA VAL A 996 -65.15 35.72 -2.63
C VAL A 996 -66.12 36.76 -3.12
N SER A 997 -66.75 36.51 -4.26
CA SER A 997 -67.92 37.25 -4.65
C SER A 997 -68.99 36.96 -3.61
N LYS A 998 -69.18 37.91 -2.65
CA LYS A 998 -70.37 37.98 -1.85
C LYS A 998 -71.53 38.21 -2.80
N SER A 999 -72.24 37.13 -3.20
CA SER A 999 -73.61 37.31 -3.75
C SER A 999 -74.47 37.76 -2.59
N ARG A 1000 -74.72 39.10 -2.62
CA ARG A 1000 -75.84 39.67 -1.82
C ARG A 1000 -77.15 39.14 -2.40
N LYS A 1001 -77.86 38.45 -1.56
CA LYS A 1001 -79.32 38.62 -1.48
C LYS A 1001 -79.63 39.06 -0.09
#